data_8a5afab7143e95310aeba1ed82a5952e
#
_entry.id   8a5afab7143e95310aeba1ed82a5952e
#
_cell.length_a   1.000
_cell.length_b   1.000
_cell.length_c   1.000
_cell.angle_alpha   90.00
_cell.angle_beta   90.00
_cell.angle_gamma   90.00
#
_symmetry.space_group_name_H-M   'P 1'
#
loop_
_entity.id
_entity.type
_entity.pdbx_description
1 polymer ?
#
loop_
_entity_poly.entity_id
_entity_poly.type
_entity_poly.pdbx_seq_one_letter_code
_entity_poly.pdbx_strand_id
1 'polypeptide(L)'
;MTTIDETAGPSTAEQLLPVGIGDDAVALARRWAHDASGAPSTGSAHLLAQVLKDESGLAFTIGFVDRVVRPEDLGVAARNLSTLAKQAPAFLPWHMRSAVRLGGVMAPVLPGVVVPIARRVLRGMVGHLIADARPAKLGAAIANIKKDRTRLNLNLLGEAVLGDAEAEHRLAGTRALLARDDVDYVSIKVSSIVSQLSMWAFDETVERVVEKLTPLYELAARSPKPKFINLDMEEYRDLDLTIAVFTRLLDQPQLKGLEAGIVLQTYLPDALGALQHLTTWATERVDAGGAAIKVRIVKGANLAMETVDATVHEWPLATYGTKQDSDTNYKRVLTWALTPERTRAVRVGVAGHNLFDIAFAHLLAEARGVSDRVEFEMLLGMAEGQAELVKADVGGLLLYTPVVHPREFDVAISYLIRRLEENASSENFMSAVFELASNEAMFEREKGRFLASLAEVDGDTPPPHRVQSRLDAAQALQPRGAGSGFDNEPDTDPALADNRAWGREIAARSADSRLGVELIESARVTDEAALDAIVADAVAASADWAARGGAGRAAILREAAATLSARRADLMEVAASETGKTVAEGDVEVSEAIDFANWYAHLAEELDHVDGATFVPERLTLVTPPWNFPLAIPAGSTLAALAAGSSVVIKPAGQAKRSGAVMVQALWDAGVPREVLKLVDVDEGDLGRHLVSH
;
A
#
# COMPACT_ATOMS: atom_id res chain seq x y z
N MET A 1 23.40 -25.64 -8.37
CA MET A 1 22.55 -26.67 -7.77
C MET A 1 23.34 -27.27 -6.61
N THR A 2 23.24 -26.66 -5.44
CA THR A 2 23.81 -27.21 -4.20
C THR A 2 22.62 -27.71 -3.40
N THR A 3 22.59 -29.01 -3.20
CA THR A 3 21.55 -29.72 -2.44
C THR A 3 21.51 -29.15 -1.02
N ILE A 4 20.40 -28.49 -0.68
CA ILE A 4 20.06 -28.14 0.69
C ILE A 4 19.71 -29.45 1.40
N ASP A 5 20.38 -29.70 2.51
CA ASP A 5 20.16 -30.87 3.36
C ASP A 5 18.80 -30.74 4.07
N GLU A 6 17.79 -31.44 3.60
CA GLU A 6 16.39 -31.40 4.08
C GLU A 6 16.18 -32.11 5.44
N THR A 7 17.23 -32.43 6.20
CA THR A 7 17.14 -33.26 7.42
C THR A 7 17.27 -32.50 8.76
N ALA A 8 17.44 -31.16 8.75
CA ALA A 8 17.45 -30.37 9.98
C ALA A 8 16.02 -29.93 10.29
N GLY A 9 15.44 -30.45 11.38
CA GLY A 9 14.15 -29.92 11.91
C GLY A 9 14.28 -28.44 12.24
N PRO A 10 13.14 -27.68 12.38
CA PRO A 10 13.14 -26.25 12.60
C PRO A 10 14.06 -25.86 13.77
N SER A 11 14.99 -24.95 13.52
CA SER A 11 15.90 -24.45 14.57
C SER A 11 15.12 -23.51 15.49
N THR A 12 15.14 -23.81 16.78
CA THR A 12 14.43 -23.02 17.82
C THR A 12 15.23 -21.74 18.18
N ALA A 13 14.58 -20.76 18.80
CA ALA A 13 15.22 -19.56 19.33
C ALA A 13 16.44 -19.86 20.20
N GLU A 14 16.40 -20.90 21.01
CA GLU A 14 17.50 -21.35 21.89
C GLU A 14 18.76 -21.79 21.12
N GLN A 15 18.60 -22.29 19.90
CA GLN A 15 19.72 -22.72 19.05
C GLN A 15 20.32 -21.54 18.25
N LEU A 16 19.53 -20.52 17.99
CA LEU A 16 19.89 -19.37 17.15
C LEU A 16 20.47 -18.20 17.93
N LEU A 17 20.13 -18.07 19.20
CA LEU A 17 20.43 -16.90 20.03
C LEU A 17 21.42 -17.23 21.16
N PRO A 18 22.23 -16.26 21.58
CA PRO A 18 23.03 -16.39 22.79
C PRO A 18 22.19 -16.66 24.03
N VAL A 19 22.66 -17.53 24.91
CA VAL A 19 21.95 -17.87 26.14
C VAL A 19 21.78 -16.63 27.02
N GLY A 20 20.54 -16.40 27.50
CA GLY A 20 20.24 -15.29 28.41
C GLY A 20 20.02 -13.94 27.73
N ILE A 21 20.18 -13.82 26.40
CA ILE A 21 20.08 -12.54 25.70
C ILE A 21 18.75 -11.81 25.94
N GLY A 22 17.65 -12.54 26.13
CA GLY A 22 16.34 -11.96 26.43
C GLY A 22 16.33 -11.23 27.79
N ASP A 23 16.85 -11.87 28.82
CA ASP A 23 16.93 -11.29 30.16
C ASP A 23 17.93 -10.10 30.21
N ASP A 24 19.06 -10.22 29.52
CA ASP A 24 20.04 -9.14 29.41
C ASP A 24 19.45 -7.93 28.68
N ALA A 25 18.69 -8.14 27.61
CA ALA A 25 17.99 -7.08 26.87
C ALA A 25 16.93 -6.38 27.74
N VAL A 26 16.19 -7.17 28.54
CA VAL A 26 15.23 -6.61 29.52
C VAL A 26 15.92 -5.78 30.58
N ALA A 27 17.04 -6.25 31.10
CA ALA A 27 17.84 -5.51 32.13
C ALA A 27 18.38 -4.19 31.54
N LEU A 28 18.89 -4.21 30.32
CA LEU A 28 19.40 -3.03 29.63
C LEU A 28 18.28 -2.02 29.32
N ALA A 29 17.14 -2.47 28.82
CA ALA A 29 15.97 -1.64 28.54
C ALA A 29 15.42 -0.99 29.84
N ARG A 30 15.40 -1.72 30.96
CA ARG A 30 15.02 -1.18 32.28
C ARG A 30 15.97 -0.09 32.73
N ARG A 31 17.26 -0.27 32.59
CA ARG A 31 18.27 0.76 32.92
C ARG A 31 18.03 2.02 32.10
N TRP A 32 17.91 1.91 30.78
CA TRP A 32 17.64 3.06 29.92
C TRP A 32 16.33 3.78 30.27
N ALA A 33 15.25 3.04 30.53
CA ALA A 33 13.99 3.62 30.93
C ALA A 33 14.10 4.40 32.25
N HIS A 34 14.77 3.82 33.27
CA HIS A 34 14.97 4.43 34.56
C HIS A 34 15.82 5.71 34.48
N ASP A 35 16.99 5.63 33.80
CA ASP A 35 17.93 6.73 33.71
C ASP A 35 17.38 7.90 32.88
N ALA A 36 16.51 7.62 31.87
CA ALA A 36 15.82 8.65 31.10
C ALA A 36 14.79 9.44 31.91
N SER A 37 14.27 8.87 32.99
CA SER A 37 13.23 9.51 33.79
C SER A 37 13.68 10.83 34.48
N GLY A 38 14.99 11.00 34.63
CA GLY A 38 15.60 12.22 35.18
C GLY A 38 15.95 13.31 34.17
N ALA A 39 15.79 13.02 32.86
CA ALA A 39 16.14 13.95 31.78
C ALA A 39 15.06 15.04 31.61
N PRO A 40 15.43 16.31 31.43
CA PRO A 40 14.46 17.38 31.18
C PRO A 40 13.79 17.18 29.84
N SER A 41 12.49 16.90 29.81
CA SER A 41 11.72 16.90 28.59
C SER A 41 11.49 18.34 28.10
N THR A 42 11.61 18.58 26.80
CA THR A 42 11.22 19.88 26.22
C THR A 42 9.71 20.09 26.41
N GLY A 43 9.29 21.36 26.69
CA GLY A 43 7.88 21.65 26.97
C GLY A 43 6.91 21.23 25.86
N SER A 44 7.36 21.22 24.60
CA SER A 44 6.58 20.75 23.44
C SER A 44 6.42 19.23 23.43
N ALA A 45 7.46 18.47 23.77
CA ALA A 45 7.37 17.00 23.86
C ALA A 45 6.44 16.56 25.02
N HIS A 46 6.48 17.28 26.14
CA HIS A 46 5.57 17.04 27.27
C HIS A 46 4.11 17.35 26.89
N LEU A 47 3.86 18.46 26.20
CA LEU A 47 2.53 18.82 25.74
C LEU A 47 1.98 17.78 24.73
N LEU A 48 2.81 17.31 23.80
CA LEU A 48 2.46 16.25 22.88
C LEU A 48 2.11 14.96 23.61
N ALA A 49 2.90 14.54 24.59
CA ALA A 49 2.60 13.38 25.42
C ALA A 49 1.26 13.50 26.16
N GLN A 50 0.88 14.70 26.62
CA GLN A 50 -0.43 14.95 27.25
C GLN A 50 -1.58 14.89 26.24
N VAL A 51 -1.39 15.43 25.03
CA VAL A 51 -2.37 15.32 23.94
C VAL A 51 -2.71 13.87 23.64
N LEU A 52 -1.71 13.00 23.70
CA LEU A 52 -1.82 11.60 23.30
C LEU A 52 -2.45 10.70 24.38
N LYS A 53 -2.41 11.12 25.64
CA LYS A 53 -3.05 10.42 26.76
C LYS A 53 -4.56 10.63 26.86
N ASP A 54 -5.09 11.63 26.17
CA ASP A 54 -6.50 12.01 26.20
C ASP A 54 -7.12 11.74 24.81
N GLU A 55 -8.07 10.80 24.72
CA GLU A 55 -8.77 10.48 23.47
C GLU A 55 -9.40 11.72 22.82
N SER A 56 -9.89 12.68 23.66
CA SER A 56 -10.40 13.96 23.16
C SER A 56 -9.29 14.83 22.57
N GLY A 57 -8.07 14.71 23.08
CA GLY A 57 -6.89 15.42 22.61
C GLY A 57 -6.44 14.97 21.23
N LEU A 58 -6.41 13.65 21.01
CA LEU A 58 -6.09 13.06 19.71
C LEU A 58 -7.13 13.46 18.68
N ALA A 59 -8.43 13.24 18.96
CA ALA A 59 -9.54 13.60 18.08
C ALA A 59 -9.55 15.10 17.74
N PHE A 60 -9.26 15.97 18.71
CA PHE A 60 -9.13 17.41 18.50
C PHE A 60 -7.95 17.75 17.57
N THR A 61 -6.80 17.11 17.76
CA THR A 61 -5.60 17.39 16.97
C THR A 61 -5.75 16.91 15.53
N ILE A 62 -6.26 15.69 15.30
CA ILE A 62 -6.60 15.17 13.99
C ILE A 62 -7.64 16.07 13.32
N GLY A 63 -8.72 16.39 14.02
CA GLY A 63 -9.76 17.29 13.51
C GLY A 63 -9.24 18.69 13.19
N PHE A 64 -8.28 19.21 13.96
CA PHE A 64 -7.63 20.49 13.68
C PHE A 64 -6.79 20.43 12.40
N VAL A 65 -6.04 19.37 12.23
CA VAL A 65 -5.23 19.16 11.03
C VAL A 65 -6.10 19.03 9.79
N ASP A 66 -7.09 18.15 9.80
CA ASP A 66 -7.93 17.89 8.64
C ASP A 66 -8.85 19.04 8.27
N ARG A 67 -9.41 19.74 9.28
CA ARG A 67 -10.47 20.71 9.06
C ARG A 67 -10.03 22.16 9.09
N VAL A 68 -8.84 22.45 9.66
CA VAL A 68 -8.32 23.84 9.78
C VAL A 68 -7.02 24.02 9.00
N VAL A 69 -6.14 23.01 8.96
CA VAL A 69 -4.86 23.14 8.26
C VAL A 69 -4.98 22.81 6.78
N ARG A 70 -5.63 21.68 6.44
CA ARG A 70 -5.80 21.23 5.05
C ARG A 70 -6.63 22.13 4.14
N PRO A 71 -7.82 22.64 4.53
CA PRO A 71 -8.64 23.41 3.61
C PRO A 71 -7.91 24.67 3.11
N GLU A 72 -7.85 24.88 1.80
CA GLU A 72 -7.29 26.09 1.20
C GLU A 72 -8.15 27.33 1.48
N ASP A 73 -9.47 27.16 1.43
CA ASP A 73 -10.44 28.22 1.74
C ASP A 73 -10.41 28.58 3.24
N LEU A 74 -10.00 29.82 3.50
CA LEU A 74 -9.88 30.34 4.88
C LEU A 74 -11.23 30.44 5.58
N GLY A 75 -12.34 30.65 4.84
CA GLY A 75 -13.69 30.72 5.39
C GLY A 75 -14.17 29.34 5.86
N VAL A 76 -13.87 28.28 5.09
CA VAL A 76 -14.13 26.88 5.46
C VAL A 76 -13.32 26.52 6.70
N ALA A 77 -12.02 26.78 6.68
CA ALA A 77 -11.12 26.56 7.82
C ALA A 77 -11.58 27.28 9.09
N ALA A 78 -12.05 28.52 8.94
CA ALA A 78 -12.56 29.32 10.05
C ALA A 78 -13.83 28.77 10.68
N ARG A 79 -14.80 28.34 9.87
CA ARG A 79 -16.03 27.68 10.37
C ARG A 79 -15.70 26.38 11.10
N ASN A 80 -14.79 25.60 10.55
CA ASN A 80 -14.33 24.36 11.17
C ASN A 80 -13.61 24.62 12.50
N LEU A 81 -12.73 25.63 12.55
CA LEU A 81 -12.07 26.06 13.78
C LEU A 81 -13.08 26.48 14.85
N SER A 82 -14.14 27.20 14.47
CA SER A 82 -15.22 27.59 15.39
C SER A 82 -15.93 26.38 15.99
N THR A 83 -16.13 25.33 15.21
CA THR A 83 -16.75 24.09 15.67
C THR A 83 -15.80 23.31 16.61
N LEU A 84 -14.57 23.12 16.22
CA LEU A 84 -13.56 22.42 17.02
C LEU A 84 -13.21 23.12 18.33
N ALA A 85 -13.21 24.44 18.35
CA ALA A 85 -12.91 25.22 19.55
C ALA A 85 -13.89 24.96 20.72
N LYS A 86 -15.11 24.51 20.42
CA LYS A 86 -16.09 24.09 21.43
C LYS A 86 -15.68 22.80 22.14
N GLN A 87 -14.87 21.98 21.49
CA GLN A 87 -14.38 20.69 21.97
C GLN A 87 -12.91 20.78 22.47
N ALA A 88 -12.44 22.01 22.77
CA ALA A 88 -11.06 22.20 23.21
C ALA A 88 -10.76 21.35 24.46
N PRO A 89 -9.73 20.45 24.38
CA PRO A 89 -9.48 19.44 25.41
C PRO A 89 -9.18 20.01 26.80
N ALA A 90 -9.54 19.24 27.81
CA ALA A 90 -9.41 19.69 29.20
C ALA A 90 -7.96 19.80 29.71
N PHE A 91 -7.05 18.97 29.12
CA PHE A 91 -5.63 18.97 29.48
C PHE A 91 -4.88 20.23 29.03
N LEU A 92 -5.40 20.97 28.01
CA LEU A 92 -4.75 22.21 27.60
C LEU A 92 -4.70 23.21 28.74
N PRO A 93 -3.56 23.88 28.98
CA PRO A 93 -3.45 24.97 29.94
C PRO A 93 -4.56 26.01 29.76
N TRP A 94 -5.08 26.56 30.84
CA TRP A 94 -6.26 27.42 30.78
C TRP A 94 -6.13 28.59 29.79
N HIS A 95 -4.92 29.17 29.67
CA HIS A 95 -4.64 30.26 28.73
C HIS A 95 -4.69 29.79 27.27
N MET A 96 -4.21 28.59 26.94
CA MET A 96 -4.30 28.00 25.60
C MET A 96 -5.75 27.64 25.26
N ARG A 97 -6.50 27.05 26.18
CA ARG A 97 -7.92 26.76 26.01
C ARG A 97 -8.75 28.00 25.75
N SER A 98 -8.46 29.08 26.51
CA SER A 98 -9.10 30.37 26.30
C SER A 98 -8.75 30.97 24.93
N ALA A 99 -7.48 30.87 24.50
CA ALA A 99 -7.05 31.33 23.20
C ALA A 99 -7.72 30.55 22.06
N VAL A 100 -7.84 29.21 22.18
CA VAL A 100 -8.54 28.37 21.19
C VAL A 100 -10.03 28.75 21.10
N ARG A 101 -10.71 28.93 22.25
CA ARG A 101 -12.13 29.34 22.29
C ARG A 101 -12.35 30.72 21.68
N LEU A 102 -11.52 31.69 22.06
CA LEU A 102 -11.56 33.05 21.52
C LEU A 102 -11.30 33.04 20.03
N GLY A 103 -10.25 32.31 19.60
CA GLY A 103 -9.94 32.09 18.19
C GLY A 103 -11.11 31.49 17.42
N GLY A 104 -11.80 30.49 17.98
CA GLY A 104 -12.98 29.88 17.39
C GLY A 104 -14.15 30.86 17.19
N VAL A 105 -14.35 31.78 18.14
CA VAL A 105 -15.40 32.84 18.02
C VAL A 105 -15.01 33.88 16.98
N MET A 106 -13.73 34.26 16.91
CA MET A 106 -13.24 35.32 16.02
C MET A 106 -12.99 34.82 14.58
N ALA A 107 -12.74 33.51 14.40
CA ALA A 107 -12.36 32.96 13.11
C ALA A 107 -13.37 33.25 11.99
N PRO A 108 -14.68 33.06 12.14
CA PRO A 108 -15.66 33.37 11.08
C PRO A 108 -15.70 34.86 10.69
N VAL A 109 -15.30 35.76 11.61
CA VAL A 109 -15.32 37.22 11.38
C VAL A 109 -14.01 37.69 10.73
N LEU A 110 -12.86 37.11 11.15
CA LEU A 110 -11.54 37.47 10.69
C LEU A 110 -10.73 36.24 10.21
N PRO A 111 -11.23 35.50 9.20
CA PRO A 111 -10.60 34.24 8.75
C PRO A 111 -9.15 34.44 8.31
N GLY A 112 -8.85 35.52 7.59
CA GLY A 112 -7.51 35.85 7.09
C GLY A 112 -6.47 36.19 8.17
N VAL A 113 -6.90 36.39 9.41
CA VAL A 113 -5.98 36.65 10.56
C VAL A 113 -5.91 35.44 11.47
N VAL A 114 -7.07 34.93 11.88
CA VAL A 114 -7.14 33.87 12.91
C VAL A 114 -6.62 32.53 12.39
N VAL A 115 -7.00 32.12 11.18
CA VAL A 115 -6.56 30.83 10.63
C VAL A 115 -5.05 30.76 10.41
N PRO A 116 -4.37 31.76 9.80
CA PRO A 116 -2.91 31.77 9.71
C PRO A 116 -2.20 31.75 11.05
N ILE A 117 -2.75 32.42 12.09
CA ILE A 117 -2.20 32.38 13.46
C ILE A 117 -2.34 30.98 14.04
N ALA A 118 -3.53 30.37 13.95
CA ALA A 118 -3.78 29.03 14.44
C ALA A 118 -2.85 27.98 13.78
N ARG A 119 -2.68 28.07 12.46
CA ARG A 119 -1.73 27.24 11.70
C ARG A 119 -0.27 27.46 12.14
N ARG A 120 0.11 28.69 12.46
CA ARG A 120 1.46 29.02 12.96
C ARG A 120 1.69 28.47 14.37
N VAL A 121 0.69 28.49 15.24
CA VAL A 121 0.76 27.91 16.58
C VAL A 121 0.98 26.41 16.50
N LEU A 122 0.19 25.70 15.70
CA LEU A 122 0.39 24.25 15.49
C LEU A 122 1.80 23.95 14.98
N ARG A 123 2.27 24.67 13.95
CA ARG A 123 3.65 24.52 13.45
C ARG A 123 4.70 24.71 14.54
N GLY A 124 4.49 25.65 15.46
CA GLY A 124 5.37 25.84 16.60
C GLY A 124 5.38 24.68 17.58
N MET A 125 4.22 24.05 17.80
CA MET A 125 4.08 22.88 18.70
C MET A 125 4.80 21.63 18.14
N VAL A 126 4.75 21.41 16.84
CA VAL A 126 5.36 20.23 16.18
C VAL A 126 6.74 20.53 15.58
N GLY A 127 7.26 21.74 15.76
CA GLY A 127 8.52 22.19 15.16
C GLY A 127 9.76 21.46 15.65
N HIS A 128 9.67 20.70 16.74
CA HIS A 128 10.74 19.82 17.23
C HIS A 128 10.83 18.50 16.44
N LEU A 129 9.79 18.13 15.71
CA LEU A 129 9.72 16.91 14.89
C LEU A 129 10.18 17.12 13.46
N ILE A 130 10.26 18.38 13.00
CA ILE A 130 10.49 18.72 11.59
C ILE A 130 11.46 19.89 11.48
N ALA A 131 12.48 19.75 10.64
CA ALA A 131 13.42 20.84 10.35
C ALA A 131 12.90 21.76 9.23
N ASP A 132 13.17 23.07 9.36
CA ASP A 132 12.80 24.09 8.36
C ASP A 132 13.73 24.00 7.14
N ALA A 133 13.20 23.65 5.98
CA ALA A 133 13.93 23.45 4.73
C ALA A 133 14.51 24.76 4.13
N ARG A 134 14.13 25.94 4.61
CA ARG A 134 14.64 27.19 4.04
C ARG A 134 16.17 27.27 4.14
N PRO A 135 16.89 27.57 3.04
CA PRO A 135 18.36 27.55 3.02
C PRO A 135 19.01 28.38 4.15
N ALA A 136 18.42 29.52 4.49
CA ALA A 136 18.91 30.41 5.57
C ALA A 136 18.71 29.85 6.98
N LYS A 137 17.84 28.83 7.18
CA LYS A 137 17.51 28.24 8.47
C LYS A 137 18.02 26.82 8.64
N LEU A 138 18.08 26.06 7.56
CA LEU A 138 18.40 24.64 7.60
C LEU A 138 19.80 24.37 8.18
N GLY A 139 20.82 25.18 7.83
CA GLY A 139 22.16 25.01 8.36
C GLY A 139 22.23 25.17 9.88
N ALA A 140 21.51 26.17 10.42
CA ALA A 140 21.42 26.34 11.88
C ALA A 140 20.63 25.19 12.55
N ALA A 141 19.56 24.72 11.91
CA ALA A 141 18.79 23.58 12.41
C ALA A 141 19.65 22.31 12.45
N ILE A 142 20.37 22.00 11.36
CA ILE A 142 21.31 20.86 11.30
C ILE A 142 22.37 20.99 12.42
N ALA A 143 22.99 22.15 12.58
CA ALA A 143 24.02 22.37 13.61
C ALA A 143 23.47 22.19 15.04
N ASN A 144 22.24 22.63 15.28
CA ASN A 144 21.59 22.48 16.59
C ASN A 144 21.21 21.02 16.93
N ILE A 145 20.85 20.22 15.92
CA ILE A 145 20.47 18.80 16.08
C ILE A 145 21.72 17.92 16.11
N LYS A 146 22.69 18.20 15.23
CA LYS A 146 23.92 17.41 15.06
C LYS A 146 24.88 17.64 16.24
N LYS A 147 24.64 16.92 17.32
CA LYS A 147 25.53 16.87 18.48
C LYS A 147 26.56 15.75 18.33
N ASP A 148 27.46 15.60 19.31
CA ASP A 148 28.46 14.54 19.34
C ASP A 148 27.83 13.15 19.11
N ARG A 149 28.45 12.35 18.25
CA ARG A 149 28.04 11.00 17.83
C ARG A 149 26.60 10.91 17.24
N THR A 150 26.04 12.04 16.78
CA THR A 150 24.74 12.06 16.12
C THR A 150 24.92 12.35 14.63
N ARG A 151 24.42 11.46 13.79
CA ARG A 151 24.29 11.66 12.33
C ARG A 151 22.84 11.99 12.00
N LEU A 152 22.62 12.68 10.90
CA LEU A 152 21.27 13.05 10.46
C LEU A 152 20.99 12.44 9.08
N ASN A 153 19.89 11.73 9.00
CA ASN A 153 19.28 11.33 7.74
C ASN A 153 18.18 12.36 7.39
N LEU A 154 18.45 13.21 6.43
CA LEU A 154 17.52 14.27 6.04
C LEU A 154 16.55 13.76 4.98
N ASN A 155 15.26 13.78 5.29
CA ASN A 155 14.20 13.42 4.38
C ASN A 155 13.39 14.68 4.02
N LEU A 156 13.50 15.13 2.76
CA LEU A 156 12.59 16.14 2.24
C LEU A 156 11.20 15.51 2.12
N LEU A 157 10.30 15.88 3.04
CA LEU A 157 8.96 15.30 3.07
C LEU A 157 8.21 15.53 1.76
N GLY A 158 7.57 14.49 1.28
CA GLY A 158 6.71 14.50 0.09
C GLY A 158 5.82 13.27 0.12
N GLU A 159 4.62 13.42 -0.41
CA GLU A 159 3.70 12.31 -0.69
C GLU A 159 3.93 11.83 -2.13
N ALA A 160 3.27 10.73 -2.52
CA ALA A 160 3.22 10.26 -3.89
C ALA A 160 2.72 11.37 -4.83
N VAL A 161 3.42 11.58 -5.94
CA VAL A 161 3.12 12.67 -6.89
C VAL A 161 2.36 12.15 -8.10
N LEU A 162 1.37 12.91 -8.56
CA LEU A 162 0.56 12.56 -9.72
C LEU A 162 1.13 13.10 -11.03
N GLY A 163 1.90 14.20 -10.98
CA GLY A 163 2.39 14.89 -12.18
C GLY A 163 3.90 15.05 -12.21
N ASP A 164 4.47 15.10 -13.44
CA ASP A 164 5.91 15.19 -13.67
C ASP A 164 6.51 16.49 -13.13
N ALA A 165 5.80 17.61 -13.22
CA ALA A 165 6.29 18.90 -12.73
C ALA A 165 6.57 18.88 -11.22
N GLU A 166 5.69 18.26 -10.43
CA GLU A 166 5.90 18.12 -8.99
C GLU A 166 7.00 17.09 -8.69
N ALA A 167 7.05 15.98 -9.44
CA ALA A 167 8.12 14.99 -9.32
C ALA A 167 9.51 15.63 -9.54
N GLU A 168 9.66 16.42 -10.59
CA GLU A 168 10.89 17.17 -10.87
C GLU A 168 11.22 18.20 -9.78
N HIS A 169 10.22 18.91 -9.27
CA HIS A 169 10.39 19.84 -8.14
C HIS A 169 10.95 19.11 -6.91
N ARG A 170 10.40 17.96 -6.56
CA ARG A 170 10.85 17.14 -5.42
C ARG A 170 12.25 16.58 -5.62
N LEU A 171 12.56 16.08 -6.81
CA LEU A 171 13.87 15.56 -7.15
C LEU A 171 14.93 16.69 -7.13
N ALA A 172 14.61 17.86 -7.66
CA ALA A 172 15.48 19.03 -7.62
C ALA A 172 15.74 19.49 -6.16
N GLY A 173 14.71 19.49 -5.32
CA GLY A 173 14.83 19.79 -3.88
C GLY A 173 15.75 18.82 -3.17
N THR A 174 15.59 17.51 -3.40
CA THR A 174 16.45 16.46 -2.84
C THR A 174 17.89 16.59 -3.32
N ARG A 175 18.09 16.88 -4.61
CA ARG A 175 19.42 17.13 -5.18
C ARG A 175 20.09 18.35 -4.55
N ALA A 176 19.35 19.45 -4.36
CA ALA A 176 19.85 20.66 -3.70
C ALA A 176 20.21 20.37 -2.23
N LEU A 177 19.43 19.54 -1.53
CA LEU A 177 19.70 19.10 -0.18
C LEU A 177 20.99 18.28 -0.10
N LEU A 178 21.13 17.26 -0.95
CA LEU A 178 22.31 16.39 -0.99
C LEU A 178 23.59 17.16 -1.41
N ALA A 179 23.48 18.18 -2.25
CA ALA A 179 24.62 19.01 -2.69
C ALA A 179 25.23 19.88 -1.58
N ARG A 180 24.55 20.05 -0.44
CA ARG A 180 25.04 20.86 0.69
C ARG A 180 26.22 20.18 1.38
N ASP A 181 27.18 20.97 1.84
CA ASP A 181 28.38 20.47 2.56
C ASP A 181 28.08 19.95 3.97
N ASP A 182 26.99 20.40 4.60
CA ASP A 182 26.54 20.01 5.92
C ASP A 182 25.59 18.81 5.93
N VAL A 183 25.26 18.27 4.74
CA VAL A 183 24.38 17.11 4.52
C VAL A 183 25.19 15.95 3.96
N ASP A 184 25.19 14.82 4.65
CA ASP A 184 25.90 13.60 4.28
C ASP A 184 24.95 12.40 4.03
N TYR A 185 23.67 12.50 4.40
CA TYR A 185 22.73 11.40 4.29
C TYR A 185 21.33 11.93 3.97
N VAL A 186 20.69 11.39 2.93
CA VAL A 186 19.30 11.69 2.56
C VAL A 186 18.50 10.39 2.36
N SER A 187 17.22 10.43 2.70
CA SER A 187 16.25 9.42 2.30
C SER A 187 15.33 9.96 1.21
N ILE A 188 14.94 9.09 0.29
CA ILE A 188 14.01 9.38 -0.79
C ILE A 188 13.02 8.22 -0.99
N LYS A 189 11.82 8.55 -1.46
CA LYS A 189 10.81 7.59 -1.87
C LYS A 189 10.67 7.64 -3.39
N VAL A 190 10.56 6.48 -4.03
CA VAL A 190 10.37 6.42 -5.48
C VAL A 190 9.11 7.17 -5.90
N SER A 191 8.01 6.96 -5.17
CA SER A 191 6.69 7.56 -5.43
C SER A 191 6.66 9.09 -5.33
N SER A 192 7.58 9.70 -4.57
CA SER A 192 7.66 11.17 -4.43
C SER A 192 8.45 11.87 -5.53
N ILE A 193 9.23 11.15 -6.33
CA ILE A 193 10.16 11.71 -7.33
C ILE A 193 9.90 11.22 -8.75
N VAL A 194 9.02 10.23 -8.92
CA VAL A 194 8.55 9.75 -10.23
C VAL A 194 7.03 9.61 -10.17
N SER A 195 6.35 10.26 -11.12
CA SER A 195 4.91 10.18 -11.28
C SER A 195 4.48 8.94 -12.06
N GLN A 196 3.20 8.60 -12.00
CA GLN A 196 2.59 7.58 -12.85
C GLN A 196 3.33 6.23 -12.79
N LEU A 197 3.66 5.76 -11.59
CA LEU A 197 4.23 4.43 -11.39
C LEU A 197 3.18 3.38 -11.76
N SER A 198 3.53 2.48 -12.68
CA SER A 198 2.65 1.38 -13.11
C SER A 198 3.33 0.05 -12.88
N MET A 199 2.74 -0.79 -12.03
CA MET A 199 3.24 -2.15 -11.79
C MET A 199 2.98 -3.07 -12.98
N TRP A 200 1.97 -2.79 -13.81
CA TRP A 200 1.73 -3.50 -15.06
C TRP A 200 2.80 -3.23 -16.13
N ALA A 201 3.46 -2.07 -16.07
CA ALA A 201 4.61 -1.70 -16.90
C ALA A 201 5.89 -1.70 -16.04
N PHE A 202 6.16 -2.80 -15.33
CA PHE A 202 7.18 -2.87 -14.28
C PHE A 202 8.58 -2.53 -14.79
N ASP A 203 9.04 -3.16 -15.88
CA ASP A 203 10.40 -2.97 -16.40
C ASP A 203 10.61 -1.54 -16.90
N GLU A 204 9.64 -1.00 -17.63
CA GLU A 204 9.66 0.39 -18.12
C GLU A 204 9.61 1.40 -16.95
N THR A 205 8.88 1.05 -15.89
CA THR A 205 8.83 1.86 -14.66
C THR A 205 10.19 1.83 -13.96
N VAL A 206 10.81 0.65 -13.81
CA VAL A 206 12.17 0.53 -13.26
C VAL A 206 13.16 1.34 -14.07
N GLU A 207 13.17 1.22 -15.40
CA GLU A 207 14.08 1.96 -16.27
C GLU A 207 13.92 3.48 -16.13
N ARG A 208 12.70 3.98 -16.13
CA ARG A 208 12.38 5.39 -15.96
C ARG A 208 12.82 5.93 -14.60
N VAL A 209 12.62 5.15 -13.53
CA VAL A 209 13.07 5.53 -12.17
C VAL A 209 14.59 5.54 -12.09
N VAL A 210 15.27 4.54 -12.65
CA VAL A 210 16.73 4.44 -12.69
C VAL A 210 17.31 5.63 -13.46
N GLU A 211 16.78 5.98 -14.64
CA GLU A 211 17.21 7.14 -15.42
C GLU A 211 17.12 8.44 -14.60
N LYS A 212 16.01 8.66 -13.92
CA LYS A 212 15.80 9.87 -13.10
C LYS A 212 16.70 9.92 -11.86
N LEU A 213 16.99 8.78 -11.23
CA LEU A 213 17.82 8.71 -10.03
C LEU A 213 19.32 8.69 -10.30
N THR A 214 19.77 8.20 -11.46
CA THR A 214 21.20 8.09 -11.79
C THR A 214 21.97 9.39 -11.55
N PRO A 215 21.52 10.60 -11.99
CA PRO A 215 22.25 11.83 -11.73
C PRO A 215 22.41 12.19 -10.26
N LEU A 216 21.44 11.77 -9.39
CA LEU A 216 21.50 11.99 -7.95
C LEU A 216 22.54 11.06 -7.30
N TYR A 217 22.58 9.79 -7.71
CA TYR A 217 23.54 8.81 -7.24
C TYR A 217 24.96 9.13 -7.72
N GLU A 218 25.13 9.62 -8.94
CA GLU A 218 26.39 10.13 -9.45
C GLU A 218 26.92 11.35 -8.68
N LEU A 219 26.02 12.27 -8.26
CA LEU A 219 26.39 13.38 -7.39
C LEU A 219 26.96 12.85 -6.06
N ALA A 220 26.34 11.82 -5.48
CA ALA A 220 26.84 11.19 -4.27
C ALA A 220 28.22 10.51 -4.49
N ALA A 221 28.35 9.75 -5.57
CA ALA A 221 29.58 9.02 -5.90
C ALA A 221 30.77 9.93 -6.19
N ARG A 222 30.53 11.11 -6.82
CA ARG A 222 31.60 12.08 -7.16
C ARG A 222 31.87 13.08 -6.03
N SER A 223 31.12 13.07 -4.94
CA SER A 223 31.32 14.04 -3.85
C SER A 223 32.65 13.81 -3.16
N PRO A 224 33.45 14.86 -2.88
CA PRO A 224 34.69 14.73 -2.12
C PRO A 224 34.46 14.35 -0.64
N LYS A 225 33.25 14.57 -0.12
CA LYS A 225 32.78 14.10 1.17
C LYS A 225 31.84 12.92 0.97
N PRO A 226 31.91 11.87 1.81
CA PRO A 226 31.00 10.75 1.71
C PRO A 226 29.54 11.22 1.74
N LYS A 227 28.74 10.80 0.75
CA LYS A 227 27.30 11.02 0.67
C LYS A 227 26.60 9.69 0.64
N PHE A 228 25.46 9.62 1.27
CA PHE A 228 24.66 8.40 1.37
C PHE A 228 23.22 8.70 0.95
N ILE A 229 22.67 7.83 0.13
CA ILE A 229 21.27 7.86 -0.29
C ILE A 229 20.60 6.59 0.17
N ASN A 230 19.45 6.73 0.81
CA ASN A 230 18.63 5.60 1.22
C ASN A 230 17.30 5.63 0.47
N LEU A 231 16.92 4.52 -0.16
CA LEU A 231 15.58 4.33 -0.70
C LEU A 231 14.65 3.88 0.41
N ASP A 232 13.68 4.73 0.77
CA ASP A 232 12.64 4.38 1.72
C ASP A 232 11.57 3.52 1.04
N MET A 233 10.98 2.58 1.78
CA MET A 233 9.88 1.72 1.38
C MET A 233 8.57 2.31 1.89
N GLU A 234 7.49 2.18 1.10
CA GLU A 234 6.17 2.68 1.52
C GLU A 234 5.16 1.54 1.65
N GLU A 235 4.67 1.00 0.55
CA GLU A 235 3.63 -0.01 0.51
C GLU A 235 4.17 -1.35 -0.01
N TYR A 236 3.46 -2.43 0.25
CA TYR A 236 3.81 -3.77 -0.22
C TYR A 236 4.05 -3.81 -1.73
N ARG A 237 3.20 -3.15 -2.51
CA ARG A 237 3.32 -3.09 -3.98
C ARG A 237 4.65 -2.50 -4.47
N ASP A 238 5.32 -1.69 -3.64
CA ASP A 238 6.58 -1.04 -3.98
C ASP A 238 7.81 -1.90 -3.66
N LEU A 239 7.64 -3.06 -3.00
CA LEU A 239 8.74 -3.90 -2.54
C LEU A 239 9.65 -4.35 -3.70
N ASP A 240 9.08 -5.06 -4.68
CA ASP A 240 9.82 -5.53 -5.84
C ASP A 240 10.39 -4.38 -6.68
N LEU A 241 9.58 -3.33 -6.88
CA LEU A 241 9.99 -2.14 -7.63
C LEU A 241 11.22 -1.47 -6.99
N THR A 242 11.18 -1.25 -5.69
CA THR A 242 12.26 -0.56 -4.97
C THR A 242 13.54 -1.41 -4.97
N ILE A 243 13.44 -2.74 -4.81
CA ILE A 243 14.58 -3.66 -4.90
C ILE A 243 15.17 -3.65 -6.31
N ALA A 244 14.32 -3.75 -7.35
CA ALA A 244 14.78 -3.75 -8.74
C ALA A 244 15.47 -2.43 -9.12
N VAL A 245 14.91 -1.29 -8.73
CA VAL A 245 15.51 0.03 -8.93
C VAL A 245 16.85 0.12 -8.20
N PHE A 246 16.91 -0.28 -6.93
CA PHE A 246 18.12 -0.20 -6.11
C PHE A 246 19.27 -1.01 -6.70
N THR A 247 19.00 -2.26 -7.04
CA THR A 247 20.02 -3.15 -7.61
C THR A 247 20.45 -2.67 -9.00
N ARG A 248 19.50 -2.31 -9.89
CA ARG A 248 19.79 -1.79 -11.23
C ARG A 248 20.62 -0.50 -11.21
N LEU A 249 20.34 0.41 -10.26
CA LEU A 249 21.14 1.62 -10.06
C LEU A 249 22.59 1.28 -9.69
N LEU A 250 22.78 0.43 -8.67
CA LEU A 250 24.10 0.16 -8.12
C LEU A 250 24.93 -0.80 -9.00
N ASP A 251 24.33 -1.51 -9.94
CA ASP A 251 25.03 -2.32 -10.93
C ASP A 251 25.70 -1.46 -12.02
N GLN A 252 25.37 -0.16 -12.13
CA GLN A 252 26.02 0.72 -13.06
C GLN A 252 27.51 0.89 -12.71
N PRO A 253 28.44 0.78 -13.68
CA PRO A 253 29.89 0.79 -13.43
C PRO A 253 30.38 2.00 -12.64
N GLN A 254 29.79 3.20 -12.90
CA GLN A 254 30.17 4.45 -12.23
C GLN A 254 29.70 4.53 -10.78
N LEU A 255 28.77 3.66 -10.37
CA LEU A 255 28.23 3.58 -9.01
C LEU A 255 28.75 2.39 -8.23
N LYS A 256 29.64 1.59 -8.82
CA LYS A 256 30.19 0.37 -8.20
C LYS A 256 30.83 0.63 -6.83
N GLY A 257 31.50 1.76 -6.65
CA GLY A 257 32.16 2.15 -5.40
C GLY A 257 31.26 2.90 -4.42
N LEU A 258 29.98 3.14 -4.75
CA LEU A 258 29.05 3.89 -3.90
C LEU A 258 28.38 2.96 -2.89
N GLU A 259 28.47 3.29 -1.59
CA GLU A 259 27.61 2.71 -0.55
C GLU A 259 26.28 3.43 -0.51
N ALA A 260 25.19 2.70 -0.58
CA ALA A 260 23.82 3.23 -0.52
C ALA A 260 22.93 2.29 0.32
N GLY A 261 21.73 2.76 0.66
CA GLY A 261 20.81 2.01 1.51
C GLY A 261 19.42 1.81 0.90
N ILE A 262 18.76 0.78 1.44
CA ILE A 262 17.35 0.44 1.17
C ILE A 262 16.66 0.07 2.48
N VAL A 263 15.33 0.17 2.54
CA VAL A 263 14.53 -0.19 3.71
C VAL A 263 13.77 -1.49 3.47
N LEU A 264 13.69 -2.34 4.49
CA LEU A 264 12.77 -3.48 4.54
C LEU A 264 11.86 -3.38 5.76
N GLN A 265 10.58 -3.70 5.55
CA GLN A 265 9.51 -3.58 6.53
C GLN A 265 9.12 -4.97 7.04
N THR A 266 9.40 -5.27 8.30
CA THR A 266 9.24 -6.62 8.86
C THR A 266 7.81 -6.95 9.28
N TYR A 267 6.85 -6.03 9.13
CA TYR A 267 5.44 -6.39 9.21
C TYR A 267 4.98 -7.21 7.99
N LEU A 268 5.85 -7.32 6.96
CA LEU A 268 5.67 -8.21 5.82
C LEU A 268 6.41 -9.53 6.07
N PRO A 269 5.77 -10.69 5.90
CA PRO A 269 6.45 -11.99 5.89
C PRO A 269 7.60 -12.05 4.89
N ASP A 270 7.44 -11.39 3.76
CA ASP A 270 8.38 -11.28 2.64
C ASP A 270 9.74 -10.67 3.01
N ALA A 271 9.83 -9.93 4.13
CA ALA A 271 11.00 -9.14 4.49
C ALA A 271 12.28 -9.97 4.63
N LEU A 272 12.19 -11.19 5.19
CA LEU A 272 13.36 -12.05 5.31
C LEU A 272 13.83 -12.58 3.95
N GLY A 273 12.90 -13.04 3.10
CA GLY A 273 13.22 -13.48 1.74
C GLY A 273 13.85 -12.35 0.90
N ALA A 274 13.29 -11.15 1.00
CA ALA A 274 13.85 -9.96 0.35
C ALA A 274 15.27 -9.62 0.85
N LEU A 275 15.52 -9.73 2.16
CA LEU A 275 16.84 -9.52 2.72
C LEU A 275 17.85 -10.59 2.26
N GLN A 276 17.42 -11.85 2.16
CA GLN A 276 18.24 -12.94 1.65
C GLN A 276 18.65 -12.69 0.20
N HIS A 277 17.69 -12.28 -0.64
CA HIS A 277 17.93 -11.90 -2.03
C HIS A 277 18.94 -10.75 -2.14
N LEU A 278 18.70 -9.65 -1.42
CA LEU A 278 19.59 -8.49 -1.39
C LEU A 278 21.01 -8.86 -0.87
N THR A 279 21.09 -9.76 0.12
CA THR A 279 22.37 -10.19 0.67
C THR A 279 23.18 -11.01 -0.33
N THR A 280 22.54 -11.89 -1.08
CA THR A 280 23.18 -12.67 -2.15
C THR A 280 23.75 -11.74 -3.21
N TRP A 281 22.92 -10.85 -3.75
CA TRP A 281 23.34 -9.86 -4.75
C TRP A 281 24.46 -8.93 -4.22
N ALA A 282 24.33 -8.43 -2.98
CA ALA A 282 25.34 -7.55 -2.37
C ALA A 282 26.68 -8.28 -2.14
N THR A 283 26.63 -9.58 -1.82
CA THR A 283 27.83 -10.41 -1.66
C THR A 283 28.57 -10.55 -2.99
N GLU A 284 27.88 -10.87 -4.07
CA GLU A 284 28.45 -10.93 -5.42
C GLU A 284 29.05 -9.57 -5.83
N ARG A 285 28.36 -8.47 -5.54
CA ARG A 285 28.84 -7.11 -5.78
C ARG A 285 30.17 -6.84 -5.03
N VAL A 286 30.25 -7.17 -3.73
CA VAL A 286 31.46 -6.96 -2.91
C VAL A 286 32.59 -7.85 -3.39
N ASP A 287 32.32 -9.11 -3.72
CA ASP A 287 33.34 -10.06 -4.25
C ASP A 287 33.85 -9.60 -5.61
N ALA A 288 33.04 -8.90 -6.40
CA ALA A 288 33.49 -8.24 -7.63
C ALA A 288 34.21 -6.88 -7.39
N GLY A 289 34.52 -6.52 -6.13
CA GLY A 289 35.23 -5.30 -5.74
C GLY A 289 34.34 -4.05 -5.69
N GLY A 290 33.03 -4.21 -5.53
CA GLY A 290 32.06 -3.12 -5.28
C GLY A 290 31.96 -2.79 -3.79
N ALA A 291 31.27 -1.69 -3.47
CA ALA A 291 30.96 -1.30 -2.10
C ALA A 291 29.85 -2.17 -1.50
N ALA A 292 29.85 -2.32 -0.17
CA ALA A 292 28.75 -2.89 0.59
C ALA A 292 27.50 -2.00 0.48
N ILE A 293 26.35 -2.54 0.86
CA ILE A 293 25.11 -1.80 1.00
C ILE A 293 24.69 -1.69 2.46
N LYS A 294 23.68 -0.88 2.74
CA LYS A 294 23.00 -0.86 4.03
C LYS A 294 21.52 -1.22 3.86
N VAL A 295 21.01 -2.13 4.68
CA VAL A 295 19.58 -2.38 4.79
C VAL A 295 19.08 -1.85 6.12
N ARG A 296 18.16 -0.88 6.08
CA ARG A 296 17.43 -0.41 7.25
C ARG A 296 16.26 -1.34 7.51
N ILE A 297 16.22 -1.93 8.70
CA ILE A 297 15.16 -2.82 9.14
C ILE A 297 14.21 -2.03 10.03
N VAL A 298 12.96 -1.93 9.61
CA VAL A 298 11.86 -1.28 10.32
C VAL A 298 10.70 -2.27 10.52
N LYS A 299 9.82 -2.00 11.46
CA LYS A 299 8.59 -2.81 11.60
C LYS A 299 7.61 -2.55 10.46
N GLY A 300 7.31 -1.32 10.19
CA GLY A 300 6.37 -0.84 9.17
C GLY A 300 5.41 0.19 9.78
N ALA A 301 4.88 1.09 8.94
CA ALA A 301 4.06 2.21 9.40
C ALA A 301 2.79 2.43 8.56
N ASN A 302 2.52 1.59 7.56
CA ASN A 302 1.44 1.80 6.59
C ASN A 302 0.29 0.77 6.74
N LEU A 303 0.13 0.13 7.90
CA LEU A 303 -0.85 -0.94 8.09
C LEU A 303 -2.28 -0.54 7.68
N ALA A 304 -2.70 0.68 7.98
CA ALA A 304 -4.03 1.17 7.60
C ALA A 304 -4.19 1.24 6.06
N MET A 305 -3.16 1.69 5.35
CA MET A 305 -3.17 1.76 3.88
C MET A 305 -3.15 0.36 3.26
N GLU A 306 -2.33 -0.55 3.80
CA GLU A 306 -2.28 -1.95 3.37
C GLU A 306 -3.64 -2.65 3.56
N THR A 307 -4.32 -2.36 4.68
CA THR A 307 -5.66 -2.90 4.95
C THR A 307 -6.70 -2.37 3.96
N VAL A 308 -6.66 -1.07 3.65
CA VAL A 308 -7.59 -0.46 2.68
C VAL A 308 -7.34 -1.03 1.28
N ASP A 309 -6.07 -1.09 0.85
CA ASP A 309 -5.69 -1.62 -0.45
C ASP A 309 -6.14 -3.09 -0.62
N ALA A 310 -5.85 -3.92 0.38
CA ALA A 310 -6.29 -5.31 0.40
C ALA A 310 -7.82 -5.45 0.33
N THR A 311 -8.55 -4.64 1.13
CA THR A 311 -10.02 -4.70 1.18
C THR A 311 -10.66 -4.25 -0.13
N VAL A 312 -10.16 -3.19 -0.76
CA VAL A 312 -10.72 -2.66 -2.01
C VAL A 312 -10.56 -3.64 -3.18
N HIS A 313 -9.49 -4.42 -3.17
CA HIS A 313 -9.17 -5.36 -4.26
C HIS A 313 -9.44 -6.84 -3.90
N GLU A 314 -10.02 -7.11 -2.72
CA GLU A 314 -10.26 -8.47 -2.19
C GLU A 314 -8.98 -9.32 -2.10
N TRP A 315 -7.83 -8.67 -1.87
CA TRP A 315 -6.57 -9.37 -1.68
C TRP A 315 -6.36 -9.79 -0.23
N PRO A 316 -5.61 -10.87 0.02
CA PRO A 316 -5.11 -11.15 1.36
C PRO A 316 -4.28 -9.96 1.88
N LEU A 317 -4.42 -9.64 3.16
CA LEU A 317 -3.58 -8.62 3.78
C LEU A 317 -2.11 -9.04 3.66
N ALA A 318 -1.29 -8.21 3.03
CA ALA A 318 0.13 -8.51 2.82
C ALA A 318 0.92 -8.57 4.14
N THR A 319 0.52 -7.76 5.13
CA THR A 319 1.18 -7.69 6.43
C THR A 319 0.70 -8.79 7.37
N TYR A 320 1.46 -9.04 8.43
CA TYR A 320 0.97 -9.85 9.55
C TYR A 320 -0.29 -9.24 10.17
N GLY A 321 -1.19 -10.12 10.60
CA GLY A 321 -2.45 -9.74 11.25
C GLY A 321 -2.30 -9.31 12.71
N THR A 322 -1.19 -9.66 13.36
CA THR A 322 -0.94 -9.32 14.76
C THR A 322 0.38 -8.57 14.95
N LYS A 323 0.41 -7.75 16.00
CA LYS A 323 1.65 -7.09 16.41
C LYS A 323 2.72 -8.08 16.86
N GLN A 324 2.33 -9.18 17.50
CA GLN A 324 3.28 -10.20 17.98
C GLN A 324 4.01 -10.83 16.79
N ASP A 325 3.33 -11.24 15.73
CA ASP A 325 3.95 -11.81 14.53
C ASP A 325 4.93 -10.81 13.90
N SER A 326 4.54 -9.54 13.79
CA SER A 326 5.41 -8.47 13.28
C SER A 326 6.65 -8.28 14.16
N ASP A 327 6.50 -8.32 15.48
CA ASP A 327 7.59 -8.20 16.46
C ASP A 327 8.51 -9.43 16.43
N THR A 328 7.95 -10.63 16.22
CA THR A 328 8.69 -11.88 16.02
C THR A 328 9.51 -11.81 14.73
N ASN A 329 8.88 -11.42 13.62
CA ASN A 329 9.57 -11.31 12.34
C ASN A 329 10.70 -10.25 12.36
N TYR A 330 10.50 -9.14 13.07
CA TYR A 330 11.56 -8.15 13.26
C TYR A 330 12.80 -8.78 13.91
N LYS A 331 12.61 -9.56 14.98
CA LYS A 331 13.69 -10.26 15.66
C LYS A 331 14.28 -11.39 14.82
N ARG A 332 13.45 -12.12 14.06
CA ARG A 332 13.89 -13.15 13.10
C ARG A 332 14.81 -12.55 12.05
N VAL A 333 14.42 -11.46 11.42
CA VAL A 333 15.20 -10.75 10.40
C VAL A 333 16.53 -10.24 10.98
N LEU A 334 16.52 -9.63 12.18
CA LEU A 334 17.75 -9.21 12.85
C LEU A 334 18.66 -10.38 13.23
N THR A 335 18.09 -11.47 13.74
CA THR A 335 18.82 -12.69 14.10
C THR A 335 19.50 -13.30 12.89
N TRP A 336 18.82 -13.32 11.76
CA TRP A 336 19.42 -13.78 10.50
C TRP A 336 20.48 -12.82 9.99
N ALA A 337 20.23 -11.51 9.99
CA ALA A 337 21.12 -10.50 9.40
C ALA A 337 22.46 -10.34 10.12
N LEU A 338 22.44 -10.36 11.45
CA LEU A 338 23.59 -9.99 12.30
C LEU A 338 24.59 -11.14 12.45
N THR A 339 25.24 -11.55 11.36
CA THR A 339 26.36 -12.49 11.37
C THR A 339 27.56 -11.90 10.61
N PRO A 340 28.80 -12.30 10.94
CA PRO A 340 30.00 -11.80 10.26
C PRO A 340 29.95 -11.99 8.73
N GLU A 341 29.45 -13.12 8.27
CA GLU A 341 29.39 -13.47 6.84
C GLU A 341 28.49 -12.51 6.08
N ARG A 342 27.31 -12.22 6.63
CA ARG A 342 26.27 -11.39 5.97
C ARG A 342 26.59 -9.92 6.10
N THR A 343 27.04 -9.48 7.26
CA THR A 343 27.35 -8.07 7.52
C THR A 343 28.60 -7.58 6.77
N ARG A 344 29.40 -8.48 6.20
CA ARG A 344 30.48 -8.13 5.27
C ARG A 344 29.96 -7.34 4.06
N ALA A 345 28.83 -7.76 3.51
CA ALA A 345 28.23 -7.15 2.31
C ALA A 345 27.05 -6.26 2.63
N VAL A 346 26.34 -6.50 3.74
CA VAL A 346 25.12 -5.77 4.13
C VAL A 346 25.27 -5.22 5.54
N ARG A 347 25.49 -3.91 5.66
CA ARG A 347 25.37 -3.21 6.95
C ARG A 347 23.91 -3.14 7.36
N VAL A 348 23.63 -3.21 8.66
CA VAL A 348 22.29 -3.23 9.19
C VAL A 348 21.96 -1.91 9.88
N GLY A 349 20.87 -1.25 9.44
CA GLY A 349 20.27 -0.15 10.16
C GLY A 349 19.15 -0.69 11.05
N VAL A 350 19.30 -0.59 12.37
CA VAL A 350 18.29 -1.00 13.36
C VAL A 350 17.45 0.21 13.70
N ALA A 351 16.25 0.29 13.13
CA ALA A 351 15.39 1.47 13.26
C ALA A 351 14.18 1.20 14.15
N GLY A 352 13.98 2.06 15.15
CA GLY A 352 12.84 1.97 16.07
C GLY A 352 13.07 2.72 17.37
N HIS A 353 12.01 2.76 18.20
CA HIS A 353 12.02 3.37 19.54
C HIS A 353 11.81 2.36 20.66
N ASN A 354 11.53 1.09 20.33
CA ASN A 354 11.33 0.06 21.34
C ASN A 354 12.66 -0.29 22.00
N LEU A 355 12.82 0.10 23.26
CA LEU A 355 14.07 -0.09 24.01
C LEU A 355 14.47 -1.55 24.13
N PHE A 356 13.52 -2.47 24.22
CA PHE A 356 13.80 -3.91 24.31
C PHE A 356 14.37 -4.44 22.99
N ASP A 357 13.79 -4.04 21.85
CA ASP A 357 14.29 -4.47 20.53
C ASP A 357 15.67 -3.87 20.22
N ILE A 358 15.92 -2.62 20.63
CA ILE A 358 17.23 -1.96 20.47
C ILE A 358 18.26 -2.64 21.36
N ALA A 359 17.93 -2.93 22.62
CA ALA A 359 18.82 -3.65 23.54
C ALA A 359 19.16 -5.04 23.01
N PHE A 360 18.17 -5.77 22.52
CA PHE A 360 18.35 -7.08 21.88
C PHE A 360 19.32 -6.99 20.69
N ALA A 361 19.07 -6.07 19.76
CA ALA A 361 19.92 -5.92 18.57
C ALA A 361 21.36 -5.51 18.94
N HIS A 362 21.53 -4.64 19.93
CA HIS A 362 22.84 -4.21 20.43
C HIS A 362 23.62 -5.39 21.03
N LEU A 363 23.02 -6.10 21.98
CA LEU A 363 23.64 -7.24 22.62
C LEU A 363 23.94 -8.40 21.64
N LEU A 364 23.04 -8.62 20.68
CA LEU A 364 23.25 -9.63 19.64
C LEU A 364 24.44 -9.27 18.73
N ALA A 365 24.54 -8.00 18.34
CA ALA A 365 25.66 -7.51 17.54
C ALA A 365 27.00 -7.61 18.28
N GLU A 366 27.02 -7.29 19.59
CA GLU A 366 28.19 -7.46 20.45
C GLU A 366 28.61 -8.93 20.58
N ALA A 367 27.67 -9.80 20.91
CA ALA A 367 27.92 -11.24 21.09
C ALA A 367 28.46 -11.89 19.80
N ARG A 368 28.08 -11.37 18.64
CA ARG A 368 28.52 -11.85 17.33
C ARG A 368 29.71 -11.08 16.73
N GLY A 369 30.24 -10.06 17.43
CA GLY A 369 31.37 -9.27 16.99
C GLY A 369 31.14 -8.43 15.73
N VAL A 370 29.91 -7.95 15.51
CA VAL A 370 29.51 -7.20 14.32
C VAL A 370 28.99 -5.78 14.63
N SER A 371 29.27 -5.25 15.81
CA SER A 371 28.77 -3.93 16.25
C SER A 371 29.20 -2.79 15.32
N ASP A 372 30.37 -2.88 14.67
CA ASP A 372 30.84 -1.90 13.68
C ASP A 372 30.08 -1.93 12.36
N ARG A 373 29.22 -2.93 12.15
CA ARG A 373 28.36 -3.13 10.98
C ARG A 373 26.91 -2.73 11.22
N VAL A 374 26.58 -2.27 12.44
CA VAL A 374 25.23 -1.89 12.84
C VAL A 374 25.16 -0.38 13.08
N GLU A 375 24.10 0.26 12.59
CA GLU A 375 23.79 1.65 12.88
C GLU A 375 22.37 1.73 13.48
N PHE A 376 22.27 2.29 14.68
CA PHE A 376 20.96 2.46 15.34
C PHE A 376 20.31 3.76 14.88
N GLU A 377 19.01 3.70 14.58
CA GLU A 377 18.27 4.79 13.97
C GLU A 377 16.99 5.10 14.77
N MET A 378 16.76 6.37 15.03
CA MET A 378 15.57 6.87 15.72
C MET A 378 14.96 8.06 14.97
N LEU A 379 13.69 8.38 15.27
CA LEU A 379 13.04 9.55 14.74
C LEU A 379 13.41 10.80 15.55
N LEU A 380 13.64 11.91 14.87
CA LEU A 380 13.91 13.19 15.49
C LEU A 380 12.74 13.61 16.41
N GLY A 381 13.07 14.12 17.62
CA GLY A 381 12.11 14.68 18.54
C GLY A 381 11.20 13.71 19.27
N MET A 382 11.37 12.41 19.03
CA MET A 382 10.64 11.34 19.72
C MET A 382 11.54 10.78 20.84
N ALA A 383 11.06 10.78 22.10
CA ALA A 383 11.76 10.19 23.24
C ALA A 383 13.25 10.61 23.37
N GLU A 384 13.54 11.92 23.37
CA GLU A 384 14.91 12.47 23.36
C GLU A 384 15.79 11.94 24.53
N GLY A 385 15.23 11.80 25.73
CA GLY A 385 15.97 11.29 26.89
C GLY A 385 16.47 9.86 26.69
N GLN A 386 15.62 8.99 26.17
CA GLN A 386 15.96 7.61 25.83
C GLN A 386 16.98 7.54 24.69
N ALA A 387 16.82 8.39 23.67
CA ALA A 387 17.73 8.44 22.52
C ALA A 387 19.16 8.81 22.94
N GLU A 388 19.33 9.74 23.88
CA GLU A 388 20.66 10.11 24.40
C GLU A 388 21.34 8.96 25.16
N LEU A 389 20.59 8.18 25.94
CA LEU A 389 21.11 7.02 26.67
C LEU A 389 21.48 5.87 25.73
N VAL A 390 20.60 5.55 24.79
CA VAL A 390 20.88 4.57 23.75
C VAL A 390 22.16 4.97 22.99
N LYS A 391 22.26 6.22 22.54
CA LYS A 391 23.43 6.74 21.83
C LYS A 391 24.73 6.55 22.62
N ALA A 392 24.70 6.75 23.94
CA ALA A 392 25.87 6.61 24.79
C ALA A 392 26.38 5.17 24.81
N ASP A 393 25.49 4.19 24.89
CA ASP A 393 25.83 2.77 24.96
C ASP A 393 26.19 2.17 23.59
N VAL A 394 25.40 2.47 22.55
CA VAL A 394 25.62 1.91 21.20
C VAL A 394 26.71 2.64 20.40
N GLY A 395 27.31 3.70 20.95
CA GLY A 395 28.43 4.42 20.34
C GLY A 395 28.07 5.51 19.33
N GLY A 396 26.83 5.65 18.93
CA GLY A 396 26.33 6.66 17.99
C GLY A 396 24.89 6.44 17.59
N LEU A 397 24.25 7.46 17.00
CA LEU A 397 22.84 7.39 16.58
C LEU A 397 22.62 8.15 15.27
N LEU A 398 21.84 7.57 14.37
CA LEU A 398 21.31 8.24 13.19
C LEU A 398 19.89 8.71 13.48
N LEU A 399 19.65 10.03 13.37
CA LEU A 399 18.31 10.59 13.51
C LEU A 399 17.67 10.79 12.15
N TYR A 400 16.54 10.11 11.93
CA TYR A 400 15.67 10.39 10.80
C TYR A 400 15.02 11.75 10.99
N THR A 401 15.39 12.69 10.13
CA THR A 401 15.11 14.11 10.28
C THR A 401 14.24 14.58 9.13
N PRO A 402 12.93 14.69 9.31
CA PRO A 402 12.05 15.26 8.32
C PRO A 402 12.38 16.73 8.07
N VAL A 403 12.39 17.12 6.81
CA VAL A 403 12.67 18.49 6.36
C VAL A 403 11.51 18.95 5.49
N VAL A 404 10.95 20.13 5.77
CA VAL A 404 9.85 20.68 4.98
C VAL A 404 9.98 22.20 4.83
N HIS A 405 9.64 22.70 3.65
CA HIS A 405 9.52 24.14 3.46
C HIS A 405 8.21 24.64 4.11
N PRO A 406 8.22 25.75 4.89
CA PRO A 406 7.02 26.23 5.59
C PRO A 406 5.81 26.55 4.69
N ARG A 407 5.99 26.73 3.40
CA ARG A 407 4.90 26.92 2.41
C ARG A 407 4.25 25.59 2.02
N GLU A 408 4.96 24.49 2.15
CA GLU A 408 4.56 23.13 1.82
C GLU A 408 4.31 22.30 3.10
N PHE A 409 3.91 22.96 4.18
CA PHE A 409 3.73 22.29 5.48
C PHE A 409 2.59 21.26 5.47
N ASP A 410 1.68 21.35 4.55
CA ASP A 410 0.61 20.39 4.29
C ASP A 410 1.15 18.98 3.99
N VAL A 411 2.26 18.85 3.25
CA VAL A 411 2.89 17.53 3.00
C VAL A 411 3.48 16.88 4.27
N ALA A 412 3.70 17.67 5.32
CA ALA A 412 4.13 17.14 6.61
C ALA A 412 2.99 16.57 7.44
N ILE A 413 1.75 16.81 7.05
CA ILE A 413 0.55 16.47 7.84
C ILE A 413 0.44 14.96 8.02
N SER A 414 0.55 14.20 6.96
CA SER A 414 0.47 12.73 7.02
C SER A 414 1.57 12.14 7.89
N TYR A 415 2.78 12.67 7.80
CA TYR A 415 3.88 12.29 8.68
C TYR A 415 3.55 12.56 10.16
N LEU A 416 3.02 13.74 10.46
CA LEU A 416 2.68 14.15 11.84
C LEU A 416 1.52 13.33 12.40
N ILE A 417 0.48 13.07 11.61
CA ILE A 417 -0.67 12.26 12.04
C ILE A 417 -0.21 10.86 12.40
N ARG A 418 0.58 10.19 11.55
CA ARG A 418 1.14 8.87 11.87
C ARG A 418 1.91 8.86 13.18
N ARG A 419 2.70 9.90 13.47
CA ARG A 419 3.41 10.02 14.76
C ARG A 419 2.45 10.14 15.93
N LEU A 420 1.35 10.87 15.76
CA LEU A 420 0.32 11.00 16.79
C LEU A 420 -0.42 9.67 17.03
N GLU A 421 -0.82 8.99 15.98
CA GLU A 421 -1.52 7.69 16.04
C GLU A 421 -0.64 6.62 16.67
N GLU A 422 0.61 6.51 16.26
CA GLU A 422 1.58 5.59 16.86
C GLU A 422 1.76 5.78 18.35
N ASN A 423 1.82 7.03 18.80
CA ASN A 423 1.94 7.34 20.23
C ASN A 423 0.64 7.09 21.01
N ALA A 424 -0.50 7.16 20.35
CA ALA A 424 -1.82 6.96 20.98
C ALA A 424 -2.23 5.50 21.06
N SER A 425 -1.74 4.66 20.14
CA SER A 425 -2.07 3.24 20.11
C SER A 425 -1.50 2.50 21.31
N SER A 426 -2.35 1.85 22.11
CA SER A 426 -1.93 1.01 23.25
C SER A 426 -1.06 -0.19 22.84
N GLU A 427 -1.09 -0.56 21.58
CA GLU A 427 -0.25 -1.63 21.03
C GLU A 427 1.14 -1.13 20.67
N ASN A 428 1.32 0.15 20.40
CA ASN A 428 2.61 0.72 20.08
C ASN A 428 3.41 1.01 21.35
N PHE A 429 4.70 0.63 21.35
CA PHE A 429 5.63 0.90 22.45
C PHE A 429 5.69 2.38 22.84
N MET A 430 5.52 3.29 21.89
CA MET A 430 5.59 4.72 22.14
C MET A 430 4.51 5.22 23.11
N SER A 431 3.38 4.54 23.23
CA SER A 431 2.35 4.86 24.22
C SER A 431 2.83 4.65 25.66
N ALA A 432 3.78 3.75 25.85
CA ALA A 432 4.35 3.39 27.15
C ALA A 432 5.66 4.14 27.49
N VAL A 433 6.37 4.66 26.50
CA VAL A 433 7.78 5.08 26.59
C VAL A 433 8.07 6.06 27.72
N PHE A 434 7.16 6.97 28.03
CA PHE A 434 7.33 7.98 29.08
C PHE A 434 6.93 7.48 30.49
N GLU A 435 6.30 6.31 30.60
CA GLU A 435 5.83 5.75 31.86
C GLU A 435 6.56 4.50 32.30
N LEU A 436 7.40 3.93 31.46
CA LEU A 436 8.12 2.66 31.73
C LEU A 436 8.89 2.66 33.05
N ALA A 437 9.45 3.80 33.44
CA ALA A 437 10.22 3.93 34.69
C ALA A 437 9.33 4.05 35.94
N SER A 438 8.13 4.62 35.81
CA SER A 438 7.23 4.94 36.93
C SER A 438 6.05 3.99 37.08
N ASN A 439 5.78 3.15 36.06
CA ASN A 439 4.64 2.24 36.00
C ASN A 439 5.11 0.81 35.72
N GLU A 440 5.30 0.05 36.81
CA GLU A 440 5.79 -1.33 36.72
C GLU A 440 4.85 -2.25 35.91
N ALA A 441 3.55 -2.04 35.99
CA ALA A 441 2.59 -2.86 35.23
C ALA A 441 2.75 -2.63 33.72
N MET A 442 3.07 -1.41 33.32
CA MET A 442 3.34 -1.07 31.92
C MET A 442 4.69 -1.64 31.46
N PHE A 443 5.71 -1.59 32.31
CA PHE A 443 6.99 -2.21 32.00
C PHE A 443 6.85 -3.74 31.82
N GLU A 444 6.17 -4.42 32.73
CA GLU A 444 5.95 -5.87 32.65
C GLU A 444 5.09 -6.26 31.43
N ARG A 445 4.15 -5.42 31.01
CA ARG A 445 3.41 -5.60 29.77
C ARG A 445 4.33 -5.61 28.55
N GLU A 446 5.17 -4.58 28.41
CA GLU A 446 6.09 -4.48 27.26
C GLU A 446 7.19 -5.55 27.28
N LYS A 447 7.70 -5.89 28.46
CA LYS A 447 8.61 -7.01 28.69
C LYS A 447 7.97 -8.34 28.24
N GLY A 448 6.71 -8.58 28.65
CA GLY A 448 5.97 -9.79 28.29
C GLY A 448 5.82 -9.91 26.75
N ARG A 449 5.45 -8.83 26.08
CA ARG A 449 5.37 -8.76 24.61
C ARG A 449 6.71 -9.04 23.94
N PHE A 450 7.78 -8.45 24.44
CA PHE A 450 9.13 -8.66 23.93
C PHE A 450 9.57 -10.13 24.07
N LEU A 451 9.41 -10.72 25.25
CA LEU A 451 9.83 -12.10 25.51
C LEU A 451 8.97 -13.11 24.73
N ALA A 452 7.66 -12.88 24.62
CA ALA A 452 6.77 -13.73 23.83
C ALA A 452 7.20 -13.75 22.35
N SER A 453 7.42 -12.59 21.75
CA SER A 453 7.86 -12.51 20.37
C SER A 453 9.30 -13.01 20.15
N LEU A 454 10.17 -12.96 21.17
CA LEU A 454 11.51 -13.52 21.09
C LEU A 454 11.50 -15.05 21.13
N ALA A 455 10.61 -15.62 21.94
CA ALA A 455 10.47 -17.08 22.07
C ALA A 455 9.97 -17.76 20.79
N GLU A 456 9.26 -17.04 19.93
CA GLU A 456 8.75 -17.52 18.64
C GLU A 456 9.74 -17.36 17.47
N VAL A 457 10.95 -16.84 17.72
CA VAL A 457 11.97 -16.71 16.67
C VAL A 457 12.44 -18.10 16.27
N ASP A 458 12.36 -18.38 14.98
CA ASP A 458 12.87 -19.59 14.33
C ASP A 458 13.84 -19.25 13.19
N GLY A 459 14.38 -20.26 12.52
CA GLY A 459 15.29 -20.12 11.39
C GLY A 459 14.59 -20.12 10.02
N ASP A 460 13.27 -20.25 10.00
CA ASP A 460 12.51 -20.42 8.77
C ASP A 460 12.28 -19.07 8.07
N THR A 461 12.19 -19.11 6.75
CA THR A 461 11.76 -17.95 5.95
C THR A 461 10.27 -18.03 5.80
N PRO A 462 9.50 -17.05 6.37
CA PRO A 462 8.05 -17.09 6.27
C PRO A 462 7.58 -17.00 4.82
N PRO A 463 6.53 -17.75 4.44
CA PRO A 463 5.93 -17.58 3.13
C PRO A 463 5.19 -16.25 3.04
N PRO A 464 5.13 -15.61 1.84
CA PRO A 464 4.32 -14.42 1.62
C PRO A 464 2.83 -14.73 1.80
N HIS A 465 2.06 -13.71 2.22
CA HIS A 465 0.60 -13.84 2.31
C HIS A 465 -0.09 -13.72 0.96
N ARG A 466 0.49 -12.96 0.01
CA ARG A 466 -0.03 -12.80 -1.35
C ARG A 466 0.69 -13.76 -2.29
N VAL A 467 -0.05 -14.71 -2.84
CA VAL A 467 0.47 -15.80 -3.68
C VAL A 467 -0.37 -16.03 -4.95
N GLN A 468 -1.23 -15.06 -5.30
CA GLN A 468 -2.06 -15.17 -6.49
C GLN A 468 -1.19 -15.29 -7.74
N SER A 469 -1.51 -16.26 -8.61
CA SER A 469 -0.90 -16.40 -9.93
C SER A 469 -1.97 -16.67 -10.99
N ARG A 470 -2.12 -15.77 -11.95
CA ARG A 470 -3.02 -15.98 -13.11
C ARG A 470 -2.45 -16.97 -14.12
N LEU A 471 -1.20 -17.38 -13.96
CA LEU A 471 -0.57 -18.44 -14.76
C LEU A 471 -0.80 -19.84 -14.16
N ASP A 472 -1.20 -19.91 -12.88
CA ASP A 472 -1.45 -21.18 -12.20
C ASP A 472 -2.89 -21.65 -12.41
N ALA A 473 -3.08 -22.65 -13.25
CA ALA A 473 -4.40 -23.24 -13.50
C ALA A 473 -5.07 -23.86 -12.25
N ALA A 474 -4.29 -24.20 -11.21
CA ALA A 474 -4.85 -24.71 -9.96
C ALA A 474 -5.59 -23.63 -9.17
N GLN A 475 -5.34 -22.34 -9.43
CA GLN A 475 -6.01 -21.21 -8.84
C GLN A 475 -7.24 -20.72 -9.65
N ALA A 476 -7.65 -21.45 -10.68
CA ALA A 476 -8.82 -21.10 -11.48
C ALA A 476 -10.10 -21.09 -10.62
N LEU A 477 -10.93 -20.04 -10.81
CA LEU A 477 -12.21 -19.92 -10.11
C LEU A 477 -13.10 -21.13 -10.38
N GLN A 478 -13.60 -21.74 -9.32
CA GLN A 478 -14.58 -22.81 -9.42
C GLN A 478 -15.99 -22.24 -9.24
N PRO A 479 -17.01 -22.81 -9.90
CA PRO A 479 -18.39 -22.38 -9.70
C PRO A 479 -18.80 -22.49 -8.22
N ARG A 480 -19.41 -21.45 -7.68
CA ARG A 480 -19.86 -21.42 -6.29
C ARG A 480 -21.06 -22.37 -6.11
N GLY A 481 -21.16 -23.03 -4.97
CA GLY A 481 -22.29 -23.86 -4.62
C GLY A 481 -23.58 -23.06 -4.34
N ALA A 482 -24.75 -23.72 -4.41
CA ALA A 482 -26.01 -23.12 -4.00
C ALA A 482 -25.96 -22.66 -2.54
N GLY A 483 -26.46 -21.47 -2.24
CA GLY A 483 -26.49 -20.91 -0.89
C GLY A 483 -25.12 -20.48 -0.33
N SER A 484 -24.08 -20.38 -1.15
CA SER A 484 -22.72 -19.99 -0.70
C SER A 484 -22.57 -18.51 -0.30
N GLY A 485 -23.62 -17.70 -0.47
CA GLY A 485 -23.54 -16.25 -0.25
C GLY A 485 -22.80 -15.54 -1.39
N PHE A 486 -22.34 -14.32 -1.11
CA PHE A 486 -21.62 -13.48 -2.07
C PHE A 486 -20.32 -12.95 -1.43
N ASP A 487 -19.23 -13.10 -2.16
CA ASP A 487 -17.97 -12.40 -1.95
C ASP A 487 -17.49 -11.89 -3.30
N ASN A 488 -16.85 -10.75 -3.34
CA ASN A 488 -16.31 -10.21 -4.60
C ASN A 488 -15.18 -11.09 -5.17
N GLU A 489 -15.01 -11.02 -6.46
CA GLU A 489 -13.87 -11.63 -7.16
C GLU A 489 -12.62 -10.75 -6.96
N PRO A 490 -11.50 -11.32 -6.47
CA PRO A 490 -10.27 -10.56 -6.33
C PRO A 490 -9.74 -10.05 -7.67
N ASP A 491 -9.36 -8.77 -7.70
CA ASP A 491 -8.59 -8.22 -8.81
C ASP A 491 -7.23 -8.92 -8.94
N THR A 492 -6.61 -8.81 -10.10
CA THR A 492 -5.28 -9.36 -10.31
C THR A 492 -4.23 -8.47 -9.65
N ASP A 493 -3.45 -9.01 -8.72
CA ASP A 493 -2.42 -8.26 -7.99
C ASP A 493 -1.15 -8.06 -8.86
N PRO A 494 -0.87 -6.83 -9.34
CA PRO A 494 0.31 -6.55 -10.15
C PRO A 494 1.61 -6.47 -9.32
N ALA A 495 1.55 -6.53 -7.99
CA ALA A 495 2.74 -6.67 -7.16
C ALA A 495 3.44 -8.01 -7.37
N LEU A 496 2.72 -9.02 -7.87
CA LEU A 496 3.22 -10.38 -8.08
C LEU A 496 3.80 -10.56 -9.48
N ALA A 497 4.98 -11.16 -9.57
CA ALA A 497 5.73 -11.28 -10.82
C ALA A 497 4.99 -12.09 -11.92
N ASP A 498 4.34 -13.20 -11.55
CA ASP A 498 3.56 -14.02 -12.47
C ASP A 498 2.42 -13.22 -13.10
N ASN A 499 1.73 -12.42 -12.31
CA ASN A 499 0.62 -11.60 -12.79
C ASN A 499 1.11 -10.48 -13.73
N ARG A 500 2.27 -9.89 -13.44
CA ARG A 500 2.91 -8.93 -14.36
C ARG A 500 3.25 -9.57 -15.71
N ALA A 501 3.83 -10.78 -15.69
CA ALA A 501 4.16 -11.52 -16.89
C ALA A 501 2.89 -11.84 -17.72
N TRP A 502 1.84 -12.34 -17.06
CA TRP A 502 0.53 -12.60 -17.67
C TRP A 502 -0.09 -11.35 -18.29
N GLY A 503 -0.10 -10.21 -17.59
CA GLY A 503 -0.64 -8.94 -18.11
C GLY A 503 0.17 -8.40 -19.30
N ARG A 504 1.49 -8.59 -19.32
CA ARG A 504 2.36 -8.22 -20.44
C ARG A 504 2.05 -9.04 -21.69
N GLU A 505 1.77 -10.33 -21.55
CA GLU A 505 1.36 -11.19 -22.68
C GLU A 505 0.04 -10.72 -23.29
N ILE A 506 -0.94 -10.32 -22.46
CA ILE A 506 -2.22 -9.78 -22.94
C ILE A 506 -1.99 -8.48 -23.71
N ALA A 507 -1.22 -7.55 -23.15
CA ALA A 507 -0.90 -6.28 -23.80
C ALA A 507 -0.20 -6.50 -25.15
N ALA A 508 0.72 -7.45 -25.24
CA ALA A 508 1.43 -7.77 -26.48
C ALA A 508 0.49 -8.32 -27.58
N ARG A 509 -0.50 -9.15 -27.21
CA ARG A 509 -1.45 -9.73 -28.17
C ARG A 509 -2.54 -8.75 -28.61
N SER A 510 -2.87 -7.75 -27.80
CA SER A 510 -4.02 -6.88 -28.01
C SER A 510 -3.96 -6.09 -29.32
N ALA A 511 -2.75 -5.71 -29.78
CA ALA A 511 -2.57 -4.91 -31.01
C ALA A 511 -3.08 -5.64 -32.28
N ASP A 512 -2.90 -6.95 -32.34
CA ASP A 512 -3.24 -7.78 -33.48
C ASP A 512 -4.44 -8.72 -33.24
N SER A 513 -5.17 -8.51 -32.14
CA SER A 513 -6.26 -9.39 -31.72
C SER A 513 -7.39 -9.46 -32.73
N ARG A 514 -7.80 -10.68 -33.00
CA ARG A 514 -8.93 -11.02 -33.88
C ARG A 514 -10.12 -11.60 -33.11
N LEU A 515 -10.06 -11.62 -31.79
CA LEU A 515 -11.13 -12.13 -30.93
C LEU A 515 -12.46 -11.44 -31.24
N GLY A 516 -13.53 -12.20 -31.34
CA GLY A 516 -14.89 -11.72 -31.58
C GLY A 516 -15.22 -11.30 -33.00
N VAL A 517 -14.25 -11.22 -33.94
CA VAL A 517 -14.51 -10.75 -35.32
C VAL A 517 -15.52 -11.66 -36.05
N GLU A 518 -15.27 -12.96 -36.14
CA GLU A 518 -16.14 -13.89 -36.84
C GLU A 518 -17.53 -13.97 -36.20
N LEU A 519 -17.57 -13.89 -34.86
CA LEU A 519 -18.80 -13.97 -34.12
C LEU A 519 -19.71 -12.76 -34.39
N ILE A 520 -19.16 -11.55 -34.35
CA ILE A 520 -19.94 -10.34 -34.60
C ILE A 520 -20.36 -10.22 -36.08
N GLU A 521 -19.51 -10.69 -37.01
CA GLU A 521 -19.87 -10.77 -38.43
C GLU A 521 -21.05 -11.73 -38.66
N SER A 522 -21.08 -12.87 -37.97
CA SER A 522 -22.18 -13.84 -38.05
C SER A 522 -23.49 -13.34 -37.40
N ALA A 523 -23.39 -12.39 -36.50
CA ALA A 523 -24.53 -11.77 -35.78
C ALA A 523 -25.10 -10.54 -36.52
N ARG A 524 -24.56 -10.21 -37.70
CA ARG A 524 -25.02 -9.06 -38.47
C ARG A 524 -26.41 -9.29 -39.05
N VAL A 525 -27.29 -8.33 -38.78
CA VAL A 525 -28.67 -8.30 -39.28
C VAL A 525 -28.86 -7.09 -40.19
N THR A 526 -29.43 -7.30 -41.39
CA THR A 526 -29.52 -6.27 -42.46
C THR A 526 -30.95 -5.93 -42.89
N ASP A 527 -31.93 -6.66 -42.39
CA ASP A 527 -33.35 -6.40 -42.69
C ASP A 527 -34.28 -6.61 -41.48
N GLU A 528 -35.42 -5.97 -41.51
CA GLU A 528 -36.40 -5.99 -40.42
C GLU A 528 -36.99 -7.38 -40.19
N ALA A 529 -37.27 -8.13 -41.24
CA ALA A 529 -37.91 -9.43 -41.11
C ALA A 529 -36.98 -10.47 -40.41
N ALA A 530 -35.68 -10.41 -40.69
CA ALA A 530 -34.69 -11.19 -39.96
C ALA A 530 -34.60 -10.79 -38.50
N LEU A 531 -34.68 -9.48 -38.20
CA LEU A 531 -34.66 -8.98 -36.83
C LEU A 531 -35.92 -9.40 -36.05
N ASP A 532 -37.12 -9.28 -36.67
CA ASP A 532 -38.38 -9.74 -36.10
C ASP A 532 -38.35 -11.25 -35.80
N ALA A 533 -37.77 -12.05 -36.68
CA ALA A 533 -37.62 -13.49 -36.48
C ALA A 533 -36.73 -13.80 -35.26
N ILE A 534 -35.63 -13.06 -35.07
CA ILE A 534 -34.72 -13.21 -33.91
C ILE A 534 -35.46 -12.86 -32.61
N VAL A 535 -36.21 -11.75 -32.60
CA VAL A 535 -37.02 -11.31 -31.47
C VAL A 535 -38.12 -12.33 -31.13
N ALA A 536 -38.86 -12.82 -32.14
CA ALA A 536 -39.87 -13.85 -31.95
C ALA A 536 -39.31 -15.17 -31.39
N ASP A 537 -38.15 -15.57 -31.86
CA ASP A 537 -37.46 -16.77 -31.39
C ASP A 537 -37.01 -16.64 -29.89
N ALA A 538 -36.45 -15.49 -29.54
CA ALA A 538 -36.09 -15.18 -28.16
C ALA A 538 -37.33 -15.16 -27.23
N VAL A 539 -38.44 -14.56 -27.68
CA VAL A 539 -39.72 -14.54 -26.94
C VAL A 539 -40.24 -15.96 -26.76
N ALA A 540 -40.16 -16.81 -27.79
CA ALA A 540 -40.60 -18.19 -27.68
C ALA A 540 -39.80 -19.01 -26.65
N ALA A 541 -38.50 -18.77 -26.54
CA ALA A 541 -37.61 -19.47 -25.60
C ALA A 541 -37.79 -19.01 -24.12
N SER A 542 -38.43 -17.85 -23.88
CA SER A 542 -38.52 -17.25 -22.55
C SER A 542 -39.25 -18.12 -21.53
N ALA A 543 -40.30 -18.84 -21.95
CA ALA A 543 -41.12 -19.68 -21.09
C ALA A 543 -40.30 -20.86 -20.48
N ASP A 544 -39.51 -21.53 -21.31
CA ASP A 544 -38.65 -22.63 -20.88
C ASP A 544 -37.50 -22.13 -19.97
N TRP A 545 -36.98 -20.93 -20.25
CA TRP A 545 -35.99 -20.30 -19.39
C TRP A 545 -36.57 -19.93 -18.02
N ALA A 546 -37.72 -19.29 -17.98
CA ALA A 546 -38.41 -18.96 -16.74
C ALA A 546 -38.77 -20.20 -15.92
N ALA A 547 -39.23 -21.29 -16.58
CA ALA A 547 -39.60 -22.54 -15.95
C ALA A 547 -38.46 -23.27 -15.22
N ARG A 548 -37.18 -22.88 -15.45
CA ARG A 548 -36.02 -23.42 -14.69
C ARG A 548 -36.04 -23.05 -13.21
N GLY A 549 -36.84 -22.05 -12.80
CA GLY A 549 -36.84 -21.48 -11.45
C GLY A 549 -35.56 -20.71 -11.13
N GLY A 550 -35.52 -20.02 -10.01
CA GLY A 550 -34.37 -19.22 -9.58
C GLY A 550 -33.10 -20.07 -9.39
N ALA A 551 -33.23 -21.19 -8.71
CA ALA A 551 -32.09 -22.08 -8.46
C ALA A 551 -31.49 -22.66 -9.75
N GLY A 552 -32.32 -23.02 -10.76
CA GLY A 552 -31.85 -23.55 -12.03
C GLY A 552 -31.12 -22.49 -12.87
N ARG A 553 -31.58 -21.23 -12.83
CA ARG A 553 -30.89 -20.11 -13.48
C ARG A 553 -29.60 -19.74 -12.75
N ALA A 554 -29.64 -19.70 -11.42
CA ALA A 554 -28.49 -19.41 -10.56
C ALA A 554 -27.31 -20.36 -10.83
N ALA A 555 -27.57 -21.65 -10.99
CA ALA A 555 -26.54 -22.64 -11.32
C ALA A 555 -25.78 -22.27 -12.61
N ILE A 556 -26.51 -21.86 -13.67
CA ILE A 556 -25.90 -21.44 -14.96
C ILE A 556 -25.12 -20.13 -14.79
N LEU A 557 -25.64 -19.19 -13.98
CA LEU A 557 -24.96 -17.91 -13.74
C LEU A 557 -23.65 -18.09 -12.97
N ARG A 558 -23.58 -19.06 -12.05
CA ARG A 558 -22.32 -19.40 -11.35
C ARG A 558 -21.29 -20.05 -12.29
N GLU A 559 -21.75 -20.88 -13.22
CA GLU A 559 -20.90 -21.36 -14.34
C GLU A 559 -20.45 -20.21 -15.23
N ALA A 560 -21.29 -19.20 -15.45
CA ALA A 560 -20.91 -18.01 -16.19
C ALA A 560 -19.81 -17.22 -15.44
N ALA A 561 -19.89 -17.09 -14.12
CA ALA A 561 -18.83 -16.47 -13.32
C ALA A 561 -17.48 -17.19 -13.50
N ALA A 562 -17.47 -18.52 -13.37
CA ALA A 562 -16.26 -19.31 -13.57
C ALA A 562 -15.72 -19.23 -15.01
N THR A 563 -16.61 -19.22 -16.00
CA THR A 563 -16.23 -19.12 -17.42
C THR A 563 -15.68 -17.74 -17.76
N LEU A 564 -16.27 -16.66 -17.22
CA LEU A 564 -15.75 -15.29 -17.38
C LEU A 564 -14.35 -15.18 -16.75
N SER A 565 -14.15 -15.76 -15.55
CA SER A 565 -12.83 -15.79 -14.91
C SER A 565 -11.81 -16.58 -15.74
N ALA A 566 -12.17 -17.76 -16.26
CA ALA A 566 -11.29 -18.55 -17.11
C ALA A 566 -10.91 -17.85 -18.43
N ARG A 567 -11.80 -16.98 -18.93
CA ARG A 567 -11.58 -16.17 -20.13
C ARG A 567 -11.13 -14.75 -19.85
N ARG A 568 -10.69 -14.44 -18.62
CA ARG A 568 -10.24 -13.11 -18.22
C ARG A 568 -9.25 -12.51 -19.21
N ALA A 569 -8.24 -13.27 -19.61
CA ALA A 569 -7.23 -12.83 -20.57
C ALA A 569 -7.83 -12.45 -21.94
N ASP A 570 -8.74 -13.26 -22.48
CA ASP A 570 -9.39 -13.00 -23.78
C ASP A 570 -10.27 -11.75 -23.73
N LEU A 571 -11.02 -11.60 -22.64
CA LEU A 571 -11.88 -10.43 -22.39
C LEU A 571 -11.05 -9.15 -22.30
N MET A 572 -9.97 -9.16 -21.54
CA MET A 572 -9.07 -8.01 -21.43
C MET A 572 -8.37 -7.70 -22.76
N GLU A 573 -7.92 -8.72 -23.48
CA GLU A 573 -7.27 -8.57 -24.79
C GLU A 573 -8.20 -7.88 -25.78
N VAL A 574 -9.45 -8.34 -25.91
CA VAL A 574 -10.40 -7.75 -26.86
C VAL A 574 -10.81 -6.33 -26.45
N ALA A 575 -10.97 -6.07 -25.15
CA ALA A 575 -11.29 -4.72 -24.65
C ALA A 575 -10.14 -3.73 -24.90
N ALA A 576 -8.90 -4.15 -24.66
CA ALA A 576 -7.71 -3.36 -25.00
C ALA A 576 -7.62 -3.08 -26.50
N SER A 577 -7.80 -4.13 -27.33
CA SER A 577 -7.75 -4.03 -28.80
C SER A 577 -8.79 -3.11 -29.39
N GLU A 578 -10.03 -3.13 -28.86
CA GLU A 578 -11.18 -2.48 -29.50
C GLU A 578 -11.46 -1.10 -28.91
N THR A 579 -11.30 -0.93 -27.60
CA THR A 579 -11.68 0.30 -26.89
C THR A 579 -10.50 1.04 -26.26
N GLY A 580 -9.29 0.47 -26.32
CA GLY A 580 -8.09 1.07 -25.75
C GLY A 580 -8.00 0.98 -24.22
N LYS A 581 -8.70 0.05 -23.61
CA LYS A 581 -8.58 -0.21 -22.16
C LYS A 581 -7.16 -0.64 -21.80
N THR A 582 -6.63 -0.08 -20.73
CA THR A 582 -5.39 -0.60 -20.14
C THR A 582 -5.62 -1.94 -19.46
N VAL A 583 -4.54 -2.69 -19.20
CA VAL A 583 -4.63 -3.97 -18.46
C VAL A 583 -5.28 -3.74 -17.09
N ALA A 584 -4.90 -2.68 -16.38
CA ALA A 584 -5.46 -2.33 -15.08
C ALA A 584 -6.98 -2.08 -15.12
N GLU A 585 -7.47 -1.35 -16.13
CA GLU A 585 -8.90 -1.05 -16.28
C GLU A 585 -9.70 -2.28 -16.74
N GLY A 586 -9.12 -3.09 -17.63
CA GLY A 586 -9.77 -4.29 -18.14
C GLY A 586 -9.91 -5.38 -17.08
N ASP A 587 -8.93 -5.53 -16.21
CA ASP A 587 -8.95 -6.51 -15.12
C ASP A 587 -10.10 -6.29 -14.15
N VAL A 588 -10.25 -5.05 -13.67
CA VAL A 588 -11.34 -4.66 -12.76
C VAL A 588 -12.72 -4.87 -13.41
N GLU A 589 -12.87 -4.55 -14.70
CA GLU A 589 -14.14 -4.81 -15.41
C GLU A 589 -14.50 -6.30 -15.48
N VAL A 590 -13.50 -7.18 -15.63
CA VAL A 590 -13.77 -8.63 -15.62
C VAL A 590 -14.14 -9.11 -14.22
N SER A 591 -13.47 -8.61 -13.16
CA SER A 591 -13.85 -8.90 -11.78
C SER A 591 -15.31 -8.49 -11.53
N GLU A 592 -15.70 -7.27 -11.94
CA GLU A 592 -17.07 -6.77 -11.82
C GLU A 592 -18.08 -7.63 -12.61
N ALA A 593 -17.74 -8.08 -13.81
CA ALA A 593 -18.61 -8.97 -14.58
C ALA A 593 -18.82 -10.33 -13.89
N ILE A 594 -17.78 -10.88 -13.25
CA ILE A 594 -17.84 -12.10 -12.45
C ILE A 594 -18.71 -11.88 -11.21
N ASP A 595 -18.55 -10.73 -10.55
CA ASP A 595 -19.36 -10.34 -9.40
C ASP A 595 -20.83 -10.22 -9.76
N PHE A 596 -21.18 -9.60 -10.88
CA PHE A 596 -22.55 -9.55 -11.38
C PHE A 596 -23.12 -10.95 -11.60
N ALA A 597 -22.36 -11.87 -12.15
CA ALA A 597 -22.80 -13.24 -12.38
C ALA A 597 -23.13 -13.96 -11.04
N ASN A 598 -22.24 -13.86 -10.06
CA ASN A 598 -22.43 -14.45 -8.74
C ASN A 598 -23.54 -13.75 -7.93
N TRP A 599 -23.58 -12.41 -7.96
CA TRP A 599 -24.58 -11.63 -7.24
C TRP A 599 -25.99 -11.88 -7.75
N TYR A 600 -26.18 -11.83 -9.08
CA TYR A 600 -27.48 -12.11 -9.68
C TYR A 600 -27.87 -13.58 -9.59
N ALA A 601 -26.93 -14.51 -9.50
CA ALA A 601 -27.23 -15.91 -9.16
C ALA A 601 -27.84 -16.01 -7.77
N HIS A 602 -27.26 -15.32 -6.78
CA HIS A 602 -27.80 -15.26 -5.43
C HIS A 602 -29.21 -14.66 -5.40
N LEU A 603 -29.39 -13.50 -6.04
CA LEU A 603 -30.71 -12.87 -6.11
C LEU A 603 -31.76 -13.68 -6.85
N ALA A 604 -31.37 -14.44 -7.89
CA ALA A 604 -32.31 -15.33 -8.61
C ALA A 604 -32.91 -16.42 -7.71
N GLU A 605 -32.11 -16.96 -6.77
CA GLU A 605 -32.61 -17.92 -5.77
C GLU A 605 -33.61 -17.23 -4.81
N GLU A 606 -33.37 -15.98 -4.41
CA GLU A 606 -34.26 -15.24 -3.52
C GLU A 606 -35.61 -14.89 -4.16
N LEU A 607 -35.65 -14.66 -5.49
CA LEU A 607 -36.89 -14.32 -6.18
C LEU A 607 -38.00 -15.38 -6.03
N ASP A 608 -37.63 -16.64 -5.92
CA ASP A 608 -38.58 -17.75 -5.73
C ASP A 608 -39.16 -17.80 -4.30
N HIS A 609 -38.60 -17.04 -3.35
CA HIS A 609 -38.92 -17.07 -1.92
C HIS A 609 -39.49 -15.77 -1.37
N VAL A 610 -39.92 -14.84 -2.22
CA VAL A 610 -40.48 -13.56 -1.77
C VAL A 610 -41.87 -13.78 -1.15
N ASP A 611 -42.01 -13.51 0.13
CA ASP A 611 -43.23 -13.68 0.87
C ASP A 611 -44.36 -12.73 0.34
N GLY A 612 -45.52 -13.30 0.07
CA GLY A 612 -46.72 -12.53 -0.34
C GLY A 612 -46.70 -11.98 -1.76
N ALA A 613 -45.72 -12.37 -2.58
CA ALA A 613 -45.60 -11.97 -3.98
C ALA A 613 -45.28 -13.18 -4.88
N THR A 614 -45.74 -13.11 -6.14
CA THR A 614 -45.31 -14.03 -7.18
C THR A 614 -44.57 -13.22 -8.23
N PHE A 615 -43.29 -13.60 -8.43
CA PHE A 615 -42.49 -12.95 -9.46
C PHE A 615 -42.92 -13.43 -10.85
N VAL A 616 -43.13 -12.50 -11.77
CA VAL A 616 -43.49 -12.79 -13.17
C VAL A 616 -42.39 -12.22 -14.05
N PRO A 617 -41.53 -13.08 -14.68
CA PRO A 617 -40.48 -12.60 -15.57
C PRO A 617 -41.03 -11.85 -16.80
N GLU A 618 -40.28 -10.84 -17.23
CA GLU A 618 -40.44 -10.29 -18.56
C GLU A 618 -40.06 -11.33 -19.61
N ARG A 619 -40.77 -11.37 -20.73
CA ARG A 619 -40.49 -12.34 -21.77
C ARG A 619 -39.19 -12.05 -22.52
N LEU A 620 -38.89 -10.75 -22.70
CA LEU A 620 -37.73 -10.30 -23.46
C LEU A 620 -37.17 -9.00 -22.87
N THR A 621 -35.88 -8.92 -22.75
CA THR A 621 -35.15 -7.69 -22.41
C THR A 621 -34.19 -7.33 -23.53
N LEU A 622 -34.24 -6.10 -24.01
CA LEU A 622 -33.25 -5.56 -24.94
C LEU A 622 -32.14 -4.88 -24.16
N VAL A 623 -30.87 -5.30 -24.40
CA VAL A 623 -29.66 -4.75 -23.79
C VAL A 623 -28.86 -3.96 -24.83
N THR A 624 -28.73 -2.64 -24.64
CA THR A 624 -27.99 -1.72 -25.53
C THR A 624 -26.98 -0.93 -24.70
N PRO A 625 -25.87 -1.56 -24.30
CA PRO A 625 -24.88 -1.00 -23.38
C PRO A 625 -24.02 0.09 -24.03
N PRO A 626 -23.39 0.98 -23.24
CA PRO A 626 -22.39 1.91 -23.75
C PRO A 626 -21.09 1.21 -24.11
N TRP A 627 -20.17 1.95 -24.73
CA TRP A 627 -18.87 1.39 -25.20
C TRP A 627 -17.73 1.55 -24.18
N ASN A 628 -17.83 2.52 -23.25
CA ASN A 628 -16.74 2.91 -22.36
C ASN A 628 -16.50 1.95 -21.18
N PHE A 629 -17.45 1.05 -20.92
CA PHE A 629 -17.32 -0.12 -20.05
C PHE A 629 -17.70 -1.36 -20.89
N PRO A 630 -16.78 -1.83 -21.75
CA PRO A 630 -17.10 -2.80 -22.79
C PRO A 630 -17.42 -4.21 -22.28
N LEU A 631 -17.11 -4.51 -21.03
CA LEU A 631 -17.29 -5.83 -20.41
C LEU A 631 -18.31 -5.80 -19.26
N ALA A 632 -18.07 -4.96 -18.24
CA ALA A 632 -18.86 -4.96 -17.02
C ALA A 632 -20.36 -4.60 -17.26
N ILE A 633 -20.65 -3.49 -17.94
CA ILE A 633 -22.02 -3.05 -18.14
C ILE A 633 -22.80 -3.99 -19.08
N PRO A 634 -22.26 -4.44 -20.23
CA PRO A 634 -22.92 -5.47 -21.04
C PRO A 634 -23.21 -6.76 -20.27
N ALA A 635 -22.24 -7.25 -19.49
CA ALA A 635 -22.40 -8.44 -18.66
C ALA A 635 -23.47 -8.24 -17.58
N GLY A 636 -23.36 -7.15 -16.80
CA GLY A 636 -24.29 -6.88 -15.70
C GLY A 636 -25.75 -6.74 -16.17
N SER A 637 -26.00 -6.00 -17.25
CA SER A 637 -27.35 -5.84 -17.80
C SER A 637 -27.91 -7.17 -18.35
N THR A 638 -27.08 -7.97 -19.02
CA THR A 638 -27.46 -9.27 -19.57
C THR A 638 -27.75 -10.27 -18.45
N LEU A 639 -26.84 -10.38 -17.48
CA LEU A 639 -26.94 -11.33 -16.36
C LEU A 639 -28.11 -11.01 -15.45
N ALA A 640 -28.41 -9.72 -15.19
CA ALA A 640 -29.58 -9.32 -14.41
C ALA A 640 -30.89 -9.78 -15.08
N ALA A 641 -31.02 -9.58 -16.39
CA ALA A 641 -32.20 -10.00 -17.14
C ALA A 641 -32.34 -11.53 -17.16
N LEU A 642 -31.24 -12.26 -17.39
CA LEU A 642 -31.22 -13.73 -17.36
C LEU A 642 -31.57 -14.27 -15.96
N ALA A 643 -31.05 -13.68 -14.90
CA ALA A 643 -31.36 -14.00 -13.51
C ALA A 643 -32.85 -13.85 -13.21
N ALA A 644 -33.43 -12.77 -13.68
CA ALA A 644 -34.88 -12.50 -13.57
C ALA A 644 -35.75 -13.40 -14.45
N GLY A 645 -35.18 -14.30 -15.25
CA GLY A 645 -35.92 -15.26 -16.08
C GLY A 645 -36.37 -14.72 -17.44
N SER A 646 -35.85 -13.58 -17.88
CA SER A 646 -36.09 -12.99 -19.19
C SER A 646 -35.14 -13.60 -20.25
N SER A 647 -35.61 -13.79 -21.48
CA SER A 647 -34.71 -13.88 -22.62
C SER A 647 -34.09 -12.53 -22.94
N VAL A 648 -32.93 -12.52 -23.59
CA VAL A 648 -32.18 -11.30 -23.88
C VAL A 648 -31.82 -11.20 -25.36
N VAL A 649 -32.05 -10.02 -25.93
CA VAL A 649 -31.40 -9.60 -27.17
C VAL A 649 -30.38 -8.53 -26.79
N ILE A 650 -29.09 -8.79 -27.06
CA ILE A 650 -28.05 -7.80 -26.81
C ILE A 650 -27.49 -7.25 -28.13
N LYS A 651 -27.48 -5.91 -28.23
CA LYS A 651 -26.82 -5.14 -29.28
C LYS A 651 -25.67 -4.36 -28.67
N PRO A 652 -24.41 -4.84 -28.74
CA PRO A 652 -23.26 -4.08 -28.25
C PRO A 652 -23.13 -2.72 -28.97
N ALA A 653 -22.51 -1.75 -28.28
CA ALA A 653 -22.20 -0.45 -28.87
C ALA A 653 -21.27 -0.62 -30.10
N GLY A 654 -21.40 0.27 -31.08
CA GLY A 654 -20.64 0.20 -32.33
C GLY A 654 -19.12 0.16 -32.14
N GLN A 655 -18.63 0.79 -31.06
CA GLN A 655 -17.22 0.87 -30.69
C GLN A 655 -16.72 -0.31 -29.83
N ALA A 656 -17.62 -1.23 -29.40
CA ALA A 656 -17.32 -2.34 -28.49
C ALA A 656 -18.03 -3.64 -28.92
N LYS A 657 -18.19 -3.85 -30.21
CA LYS A 657 -18.92 -5.00 -30.77
C LYS A 657 -18.26 -6.32 -30.45
N ARG A 658 -16.95 -6.39 -30.63
CA ARG A 658 -16.15 -7.59 -30.41
C ARG A 658 -16.07 -7.96 -28.93
N SER A 659 -15.90 -6.97 -28.06
CA SER A 659 -15.92 -7.16 -26.62
C SER A 659 -17.23 -7.77 -26.15
N GLY A 660 -18.36 -7.21 -26.60
CA GLY A 660 -19.68 -7.77 -26.33
C GLY A 660 -19.87 -9.18 -26.90
N ALA A 661 -19.33 -9.47 -28.09
CA ALA A 661 -19.42 -10.78 -28.69
C ALA A 661 -18.61 -11.84 -27.90
N VAL A 662 -17.40 -11.53 -27.47
CA VAL A 662 -16.57 -12.43 -26.65
C VAL A 662 -17.21 -12.70 -25.30
N MET A 663 -17.80 -11.68 -24.67
CA MET A 663 -18.56 -11.82 -23.43
C MET A 663 -19.79 -12.73 -23.63
N VAL A 664 -20.58 -12.52 -24.67
CA VAL A 664 -21.75 -13.38 -24.99
C VAL A 664 -21.30 -14.83 -25.26
N GLN A 665 -20.21 -15.04 -25.99
CA GLN A 665 -19.66 -16.38 -26.19
C GLN A 665 -19.32 -17.07 -24.86
N ALA A 666 -18.75 -16.34 -23.89
CA ALA A 666 -18.48 -16.89 -22.57
C ALA A 666 -19.77 -17.33 -21.85
N LEU A 667 -20.84 -16.55 -21.95
CA LEU A 667 -22.14 -16.94 -21.36
C LEU A 667 -22.75 -18.17 -22.05
N TRP A 668 -22.64 -18.29 -23.36
CA TRP A 668 -23.08 -19.50 -24.08
C TRP A 668 -22.27 -20.74 -23.70
N ASP A 669 -20.95 -20.61 -23.57
CA ASP A 669 -20.08 -21.71 -23.14
C ASP A 669 -20.37 -22.14 -21.69
N ALA A 670 -20.86 -21.24 -20.86
CA ALA A 670 -21.33 -21.51 -19.50
C ALA A 670 -22.72 -22.19 -19.46
N GLY A 671 -23.37 -22.39 -20.61
CA GLY A 671 -24.65 -23.08 -20.70
C GLY A 671 -25.89 -22.20 -20.80
N VAL A 672 -25.75 -20.89 -21.03
CA VAL A 672 -26.89 -20.04 -21.42
C VAL A 672 -27.32 -20.44 -22.83
N PRO A 673 -28.60 -20.86 -23.04
CA PRO A 673 -29.05 -21.30 -24.37
C PRO A 673 -29.00 -20.16 -25.40
N ARG A 674 -28.58 -20.48 -26.62
CA ARG A 674 -28.50 -19.50 -27.74
C ARG A 674 -29.85 -18.95 -28.13
N GLU A 675 -30.92 -19.67 -27.85
CA GLU A 675 -32.32 -19.24 -28.06
C GLU A 675 -32.71 -18.16 -27.04
N VAL A 676 -32.17 -18.24 -25.83
CA VAL A 676 -32.48 -17.32 -24.71
C VAL A 676 -31.63 -16.05 -24.78
N LEU A 677 -30.36 -16.16 -25.21
CA LEU A 677 -29.44 -15.02 -25.37
C LEU A 677 -29.07 -14.85 -26.85
N LYS A 678 -29.61 -13.81 -27.46
CA LYS A 678 -29.35 -13.45 -28.85
C LYS A 678 -28.36 -12.28 -28.94
N LEU A 679 -27.29 -12.48 -29.69
CA LEU A 679 -26.37 -11.40 -30.08
C LEU A 679 -26.79 -10.86 -31.46
N VAL A 680 -26.92 -9.55 -31.58
CA VAL A 680 -27.24 -8.90 -32.86
C VAL A 680 -26.30 -7.72 -33.13
N ASP A 681 -25.83 -7.59 -34.35
CA ASP A 681 -25.15 -6.41 -34.87
C ASP A 681 -26.05 -5.74 -35.92
N VAL A 682 -26.65 -4.63 -35.55
CA VAL A 682 -27.51 -3.81 -36.39
C VAL A 682 -26.99 -2.37 -36.47
N ASP A 683 -27.16 -1.76 -37.66
CA ASP A 683 -26.84 -0.35 -37.84
C ASP A 683 -27.81 0.54 -37.03
N GLU A 684 -27.28 1.66 -36.46
CA GLU A 684 -28.04 2.56 -35.57
C GLU A 684 -29.10 3.43 -36.28
N GLY A 685 -29.29 3.25 -37.58
CA GLY A 685 -30.28 3.93 -38.40
C GLY A 685 -31.71 3.42 -38.18
N ASP A 686 -32.39 3.09 -39.30
CA ASP A 686 -33.77 2.63 -39.27
C ASP A 686 -33.95 1.29 -38.59
N LEU A 687 -33.01 0.35 -38.84
CA LEU A 687 -33.06 -0.98 -38.24
C LEU A 687 -32.83 -0.94 -36.71
N GLY A 688 -31.90 -0.10 -36.22
CA GLY A 688 -31.72 0.11 -34.80
C GLY A 688 -32.94 0.77 -34.14
N ARG A 689 -33.61 1.69 -34.83
CA ARG A 689 -34.85 2.31 -34.38
C ARG A 689 -35.97 1.29 -34.33
N HIS A 690 -36.07 0.42 -35.35
CA HIS A 690 -37.05 -0.69 -35.39
C HIS A 690 -36.83 -1.60 -34.15
N LEU A 691 -35.62 -2.02 -33.88
CA LEU A 691 -35.30 -2.85 -32.69
C LEU A 691 -35.73 -2.24 -31.35
N VAL A 692 -35.49 -0.95 -31.16
CA VAL A 692 -35.85 -0.25 -29.90
C VAL A 692 -37.33 -0.01 -29.75
N SER A 693 -38.06 0.11 -30.86
CA SER A 693 -39.52 0.37 -30.87
C SER A 693 -40.38 -0.87 -31.05
N HIS A 694 -39.81 -2.05 -31.19
CA HIS A 694 -40.45 -3.37 -31.44
C HIS A 694 -41.43 -3.82 -30.33
#